data_f249555173d05d2784bfc4fb75298c12
#
_entry.id   f249555173d05d2784bfc4fb75298c12
#
_cell.length_a   1.000
_cell.length_b   1.000
_cell.length_c   1.000
_cell.angle_alpha   90.00
_cell.angle_beta   90.00
_cell.angle_gamma   90.00
#
_symmetry.space_group_name_H-M   'P 1'
#
loop_
_entity.id
_entity.type
_entity.pdbx_description
1 polymer ?
#
loop_
_entity_poly.entity_id
_entity_poly.type
_entity_poly.pdbx_seq_one_letter_code
_entity_poly.pdbx_strand_id
1 'polypeptide(L)'
;MAAESQANTPLTLPVLPLDDEVVLPGMVVPLDLNESDVRAAVEAAQAAAGPGGGKPQVLLVPRVDGTYAAVGVLATVEQVGRLSDGDPGALVRGRSRVRIGAGTTGPGAALWVEGTPVEETVPSPLPGSVTELMTAYKALAASWLQKRGAWQVVDRIQQIDTPGALADNAGYSPFLTIAQKVALLETGDPVARLKLATEHLSEHLAEQDVAETIAKDVQEGVDKQQREFLLRRQLDAVRKELRELNGEGEEDESDDYRARVEAADLPEKVREAALKEVEKLERASDQSPEGSWIRTWLDTVLELPWTERTEDAYDIPGAQAVLDAEHAGLQDVKERITEYLAVRKRRADRGLGVVGGRRGGAVLALVGPPGVGKTSLGESVAHAMGRKFVRVALGGVRDEAEIRGHRRTYVGALPGRIVRAVKEAGSMNPVVLLDEIDKVGSDFRGDPAAALLEVLDPAQNHTFRDHYLEVELDLSDVVFLATANVLESIPEALLDRMELVRLDGYTEDEKVVIARDHLLPRQLERAGLEPGEVELADSALRKLAGEYTREAGVRNLERSVARLLRKVAAQHELGERELPFKVTDADLRGLIGRPHHVPESAQDPAERRTSVPGVATGLAVTGAGGDVLYVEASLADPETGASGLTLTGQLGDVMKESAQIALSFLRSHGAELELPVADLKDRGVHIHFPAGAVPKDGPSAGVTMTTALASLLSGRLVRTDVAMTGEVSLTGRVLPIGGVKQKLLAAHRAGITTVVIPKRNEADLDDVPAEILEGLDVHPVSDVRQVLEIALSPASVAVPAAA
;
A
#
# COMPACT_ATOMS: atom_id res chain seq x y z
N MET A 1 52.02 22.28 -29.54
CA MET A 1 50.74 22.38 -30.27
C MET A 1 50.69 21.27 -31.33
N ALA A 2 50.27 20.08 -30.93
CA ALA A 2 49.86 18.97 -31.83
C ALA A 2 49.48 17.72 -31.00
N ALA A 3 48.52 17.83 -30.13
CA ALA A 3 47.95 16.67 -29.37
C ALA A 3 46.46 16.90 -28.96
N GLU A 4 45.72 17.75 -29.62
CA GLU A 4 44.33 18.06 -29.23
C GLU A 4 43.29 17.80 -30.33
N SER A 5 43.48 16.84 -31.21
CA SER A 5 42.50 16.65 -32.29
C SER A 5 42.26 15.17 -32.63
N GLN A 6 42.21 14.26 -31.68
CA GLN A 6 41.82 12.86 -31.97
C GLN A 6 40.62 12.36 -31.12
N ALA A 7 40.08 13.12 -30.21
CA ALA A 7 39.12 12.66 -29.21
C ALA A 7 37.64 12.58 -29.67
N ASN A 8 37.27 13.08 -30.87
CA ASN A 8 35.86 13.18 -31.26
C ASN A 8 35.54 12.61 -32.65
N THR A 9 36.29 11.62 -33.12
CA THR A 9 36.01 10.97 -34.41
C THR A 9 34.93 9.90 -34.18
N PRO A 10 33.80 9.95 -34.90
CA PRO A 10 32.79 8.90 -34.83
C PRO A 10 33.38 7.52 -35.17
N LEU A 11 33.10 6.53 -34.37
CA LEU A 11 33.49 5.14 -34.59
C LEU A 11 32.37 4.43 -35.34
N THR A 12 32.68 3.68 -36.39
CA THR A 12 31.71 2.79 -37.05
C THR A 12 31.87 1.39 -36.47
N LEU A 13 30.85 0.93 -35.74
CA LEU A 13 30.92 -0.32 -34.96
C LEU A 13 29.74 -1.24 -35.26
N PRO A 14 29.98 -2.57 -35.33
CA PRO A 14 28.90 -3.54 -35.34
C PRO A 14 28.23 -3.62 -33.95
N VAL A 15 26.91 -3.58 -33.92
CA VAL A 15 26.11 -3.67 -32.71
C VAL A 15 25.91 -5.13 -32.33
N LEU A 16 26.26 -5.45 -31.09
CA LEU A 16 25.96 -6.73 -30.46
C LEU A 16 24.84 -6.47 -29.44
N PRO A 17 23.61 -6.92 -29.74
CA PRO A 17 22.49 -6.74 -28.80
C PRO A 17 22.67 -7.63 -27.59
N LEU A 18 22.31 -7.10 -26.42
CA LEU A 18 22.26 -7.84 -25.15
C LEU A 18 20.84 -7.82 -24.64
N ASP A 19 20.17 -8.94 -24.71
CA ASP A 19 18.86 -9.14 -24.10
C ASP A 19 19.07 -9.64 -22.67
N ASP A 20 18.38 -9.07 -21.73
CA ASP A 20 18.45 -9.43 -20.30
C ASP A 20 19.83 -9.32 -19.62
N GLU A 21 20.80 -8.70 -20.28
CA GLU A 21 22.14 -8.49 -19.73
C GLU A 21 22.67 -7.07 -20.01
N VAL A 22 23.44 -6.53 -19.07
CA VAL A 22 24.12 -5.23 -19.21
C VAL A 22 25.57 -5.36 -18.84
N VAL A 23 26.44 -5.04 -19.76
CA VAL A 23 27.90 -5.05 -19.56
C VAL A 23 28.37 -3.62 -19.38
N LEU A 24 29.06 -3.33 -18.29
CA LEU A 24 29.66 -2.02 -18.02
C LEU A 24 31.14 -2.01 -18.40
N PRO A 25 31.78 -0.84 -18.61
CA PRO A 25 33.22 -0.74 -18.84
C PRO A 25 34.05 -1.45 -17.78
N GLY A 26 35.10 -2.16 -18.19
CA GLY A 26 35.95 -2.97 -17.29
C GLY A 26 35.47 -4.38 -17.06
N MET A 27 34.21 -4.71 -17.31
CA MET A 27 33.69 -6.07 -17.16
C MET A 27 34.23 -7.00 -18.23
N VAL A 28 34.45 -8.25 -17.83
CA VAL A 28 34.80 -9.36 -18.75
C VAL A 28 33.70 -10.41 -18.62
N VAL A 29 32.98 -10.64 -19.70
CA VAL A 29 31.80 -11.49 -19.72
C VAL A 29 31.89 -12.51 -20.85
N PRO A 30 31.60 -13.81 -20.61
CA PRO A 30 31.37 -14.78 -21.65
C PRO A 30 29.98 -14.54 -22.25
N LEU A 31 29.88 -14.45 -23.55
CA LEU A 31 28.62 -14.30 -24.29
C LEU A 31 28.34 -15.56 -25.12
N ASP A 32 27.09 -15.98 -25.13
CA ASP A 32 26.59 -17.05 -25.98
C ASP A 32 26.43 -16.56 -27.40
N LEU A 33 26.90 -17.39 -28.37
CA LEU A 33 26.82 -17.12 -29.81
C LEU A 33 25.70 -17.93 -30.50
N ASN A 34 24.77 -18.50 -29.77
CA ASN A 34 23.63 -19.22 -30.32
C ASN A 34 22.65 -18.30 -31.07
N GLU A 35 22.49 -17.09 -30.63
CA GLU A 35 21.66 -16.09 -31.29
C GLU A 35 22.27 -15.57 -32.57
N SER A 36 21.47 -15.46 -33.62
CA SER A 36 21.92 -15.05 -34.98
C SER A 36 22.55 -13.66 -35.00
N ASP A 37 21.94 -12.71 -34.25
CA ASP A 37 22.34 -11.31 -34.23
C ASP A 37 23.66 -11.10 -33.46
N VAL A 38 23.83 -11.81 -32.34
CA VAL A 38 25.05 -11.81 -31.54
C VAL A 38 26.22 -12.41 -32.34
N ARG A 39 25.98 -13.55 -33.00
CA ARG A 39 26.96 -14.19 -33.86
C ARG A 39 27.37 -13.30 -35.05
N ALA A 40 26.38 -12.72 -35.75
CA ALA A 40 26.64 -11.82 -36.88
C ALA A 40 27.48 -10.60 -36.46
N ALA A 41 27.25 -10.05 -35.26
CA ALA A 41 28.04 -8.92 -34.75
C ALA A 41 29.51 -9.29 -34.50
N VAL A 42 29.77 -10.46 -33.91
CA VAL A 42 31.15 -10.94 -33.67
C VAL A 42 31.87 -11.26 -35.00
N GLU A 43 31.21 -11.91 -35.96
CA GLU A 43 31.76 -12.20 -37.29
C GLU A 43 32.07 -10.91 -38.08
N ALA A 44 31.16 -9.92 -37.99
CA ALA A 44 31.37 -8.63 -38.64
C ALA A 44 32.56 -7.87 -38.03
N ALA A 45 32.72 -7.92 -36.72
CA ALA A 45 33.86 -7.33 -36.02
C ALA A 45 35.18 -8.01 -36.42
N GLN A 46 35.20 -9.34 -36.55
CA GLN A 46 36.37 -10.10 -37.00
C GLN A 46 36.74 -9.75 -38.46
N ALA A 47 35.75 -9.65 -39.36
CA ALA A 47 35.94 -9.25 -40.74
C ALA A 47 36.47 -7.81 -40.85
N ALA A 48 36.02 -6.88 -40.04
CA ALA A 48 36.49 -5.51 -40.01
C ALA A 48 37.93 -5.35 -39.46
N ALA A 49 38.36 -6.21 -38.53
CA ALA A 49 39.70 -6.18 -37.98
C ALA A 49 40.77 -6.66 -38.94
N GLY A 50 40.43 -7.49 -39.91
CA GLY A 50 41.35 -8.00 -40.96
C GLY A 50 42.50 -8.85 -40.44
N PRO A 51 43.23 -9.56 -41.32
CA PRO A 51 44.39 -10.35 -40.93
C PRO A 51 45.60 -9.44 -40.62
N GLY A 52 45.96 -9.37 -39.33
CA GLY A 52 47.06 -8.54 -38.82
C GLY A 52 46.60 -7.20 -38.22
N GLY A 53 45.31 -6.92 -38.15
CA GLY A 53 44.70 -5.80 -37.45
C GLY A 53 44.67 -5.97 -35.93
N GLY A 54 44.17 -4.97 -35.22
CA GLY A 54 43.95 -5.01 -33.80
C GLY A 54 42.88 -6.04 -33.38
N LYS A 55 42.63 -6.21 -32.08
CA LYS A 55 41.57 -7.07 -31.58
C LYS A 55 40.21 -6.62 -32.14
N PRO A 56 39.33 -7.56 -32.55
CA PRO A 56 37.99 -7.21 -33.02
C PRO A 56 37.18 -6.39 -31.99
N GLN A 57 36.50 -5.40 -32.47
CA GLN A 57 35.71 -4.48 -31.60
C GLN A 57 34.23 -4.58 -31.96
N VAL A 58 33.39 -4.60 -30.91
CA VAL A 58 31.93 -4.61 -31.00
C VAL A 58 31.36 -3.54 -30.08
N LEU A 59 30.16 -3.08 -30.39
CA LEU A 59 29.40 -2.22 -29.52
C LEU A 59 28.33 -3.07 -28.81
N LEU A 60 28.52 -3.31 -27.52
CA LEU A 60 27.53 -4.00 -26.68
C LEU A 60 26.41 -3.03 -26.35
N VAL A 61 25.19 -3.36 -26.70
CA VAL A 61 24.03 -2.49 -26.48
C VAL A 61 22.92 -3.26 -25.78
N PRO A 62 22.55 -2.89 -24.55
CA PRO A 62 21.39 -3.48 -23.89
C PRO A 62 20.10 -3.19 -24.66
N ARG A 63 19.25 -4.21 -24.78
CA ARG A 63 17.91 -4.10 -25.35
C ARG A 63 16.88 -4.48 -24.30
N VAL A 64 16.09 -3.50 -23.86
CA VAL A 64 15.06 -3.66 -22.84
C VAL A 64 13.70 -3.45 -23.48
N ASP A 65 12.80 -4.40 -23.34
CA ASP A 65 11.46 -4.37 -23.95
C ASP A 65 11.49 -4.04 -25.47
N GLY A 66 12.49 -4.58 -26.17
CA GLY A 66 12.67 -4.35 -27.60
C GLY A 66 13.29 -3.01 -27.98
N THR A 67 13.62 -2.15 -27.01
CA THR A 67 14.23 -0.84 -27.25
C THR A 67 15.71 -0.84 -26.86
N TYR A 68 16.56 -0.33 -27.73
CA TYR A 68 17.99 -0.19 -27.45
C TYR A 68 18.27 1.00 -26.52
N ALA A 69 19.21 0.81 -25.57
CA ALA A 69 19.70 1.90 -24.74
C ALA A 69 20.41 2.99 -25.58
N ALA A 70 20.40 4.24 -25.10
CA ALA A 70 21.05 5.35 -25.82
C ALA A 70 22.59 5.31 -25.77
N VAL A 71 23.15 4.57 -24.81
CA VAL A 71 24.60 4.38 -24.63
C VAL A 71 24.92 2.89 -24.66
N GLY A 72 25.92 2.52 -25.43
CA GLY A 72 26.49 1.19 -25.45
C GLY A 72 27.92 1.16 -24.90
N VAL A 73 28.52 -0.03 -24.84
CA VAL A 73 29.90 -0.22 -24.41
C VAL A 73 30.74 -0.74 -25.58
N LEU A 74 31.75 0.03 -25.96
CA LEU A 74 32.81 -0.46 -26.85
C LEU A 74 33.49 -1.62 -26.14
N ALA A 75 33.48 -2.78 -26.76
CA ALA A 75 34.13 -3.96 -26.22
C ALA A 75 35.11 -4.58 -27.22
N THR A 76 36.15 -5.24 -26.70
CA THR A 76 37.05 -6.06 -27.46
C THR A 76 36.68 -7.53 -27.32
N VAL A 77 36.63 -8.26 -28.42
CA VAL A 77 36.50 -9.71 -28.40
C VAL A 77 37.87 -10.28 -28.09
N GLU A 78 38.03 -10.81 -26.89
CA GLU A 78 39.34 -11.36 -26.44
C GLU A 78 39.59 -12.76 -26.98
N GLN A 79 38.54 -13.58 -27.00
CA GLN A 79 38.61 -14.97 -27.46
C GLN A 79 37.26 -15.44 -27.99
N VAL A 80 37.25 -16.23 -29.04
CA VAL A 80 36.07 -16.95 -29.54
C VAL A 80 36.36 -18.44 -29.39
N GLY A 81 35.43 -19.21 -28.84
CA GLY A 81 35.63 -20.62 -28.54
C GLY A 81 34.33 -21.29 -28.10
N ARG A 82 34.44 -22.22 -27.17
CA ARG A 82 33.31 -22.89 -26.54
C ARG A 82 33.23 -22.51 -25.06
N LEU A 83 32.02 -22.30 -24.58
CA LEU A 83 31.73 -22.10 -23.16
C LEU A 83 31.88 -23.42 -22.37
N SER A 84 31.77 -23.35 -21.08
CA SER A 84 31.91 -24.52 -20.17
C SER A 84 30.85 -25.59 -20.36
N ASP A 85 29.70 -25.25 -20.91
CA ASP A 85 28.57 -26.10 -21.28
C ASP A 85 28.72 -26.74 -22.70
N GLY A 86 29.72 -26.32 -23.45
CA GLY A 86 30.04 -26.81 -24.78
C GLY A 86 29.48 -25.99 -25.93
N ASP A 87 28.69 -24.97 -25.66
CA ASP A 87 28.09 -24.09 -26.66
C ASP A 87 29.10 -23.08 -27.23
N PRO A 88 28.91 -22.60 -28.48
CA PRO A 88 29.76 -21.59 -29.06
C PRO A 88 29.65 -20.26 -28.27
N GLY A 89 30.76 -19.68 -27.88
CA GLY A 89 30.79 -18.46 -27.12
C GLY A 89 31.98 -17.56 -27.44
N ALA A 90 31.88 -16.31 -26.97
CA ALA A 90 32.94 -15.33 -27.05
C ALA A 90 33.20 -14.67 -25.70
N LEU A 91 34.48 -14.50 -25.37
CA LEU A 91 34.86 -13.71 -24.19
C LEU A 91 35.09 -12.27 -24.66
N VAL A 92 34.24 -11.35 -24.10
CA VAL A 92 34.30 -9.93 -24.43
C VAL A 92 34.74 -9.11 -23.23
N ARG A 93 35.50 -8.03 -23.51
CA ARG A 93 35.91 -7.08 -22.45
C ARG A 93 35.39 -5.69 -22.79
N GLY A 94 34.51 -5.14 -21.94
CA GLY A 94 34.08 -3.75 -22.03
C GLY A 94 35.24 -2.77 -21.84
N ARG A 95 35.29 -1.73 -22.65
CA ARG A 95 36.36 -0.71 -22.63
C ARG A 95 35.86 0.66 -22.20
N SER A 96 34.99 1.24 -22.98
CA SER A 96 34.50 2.61 -22.77
C SER A 96 33.05 2.77 -23.23
N ARG A 97 32.38 3.78 -22.74
CA ARG A 97 31.04 4.16 -23.16
C ARG A 97 31.04 4.80 -24.52
N VAL A 98 30.02 4.49 -25.31
CA VAL A 98 29.80 5.09 -26.62
C VAL A 98 28.35 5.49 -26.75
N ARG A 99 28.09 6.73 -27.09
CA ARG A 99 26.74 7.21 -27.42
C ARG A 99 26.39 6.74 -28.81
N ILE A 100 25.23 6.13 -28.95
CA ILE A 100 24.77 5.56 -30.20
C ILE A 100 24.24 6.67 -31.10
N GLY A 101 24.69 6.71 -32.33
CA GLY A 101 24.25 7.65 -33.38
C GLY A 101 23.39 6.97 -34.44
N ALA A 102 23.53 7.44 -35.67
CA ALA A 102 22.76 6.91 -36.81
C ALA A 102 23.22 5.51 -37.23
N GLY A 103 22.24 4.72 -37.68
CA GLY A 103 22.53 3.44 -38.33
C GLY A 103 23.34 3.64 -39.63
N THR A 104 24.30 2.77 -39.87
CA THR A 104 25.15 2.82 -41.06
C THR A 104 25.33 1.40 -41.65
N THR A 105 26.05 1.27 -42.72
CA THR A 105 26.33 -0.02 -43.37
C THR A 105 27.77 -0.44 -43.16
N GLY A 106 27.97 -1.75 -42.90
CA GLY A 106 29.31 -2.32 -42.77
C GLY A 106 29.37 -3.78 -43.26
N PRO A 107 30.53 -4.45 -43.13
CA PRO A 107 30.66 -5.82 -43.56
C PRO A 107 29.81 -6.80 -42.75
N GLY A 108 29.27 -7.83 -43.42
CA GLY A 108 28.47 -8.89 -42.76
C GLY A 108 26.99 -8.57 -42.60
N ALA A 109 26.28 -9.39 -41.85
CA ALA A 109 24.85 -9.28 -41.60
C ALA A 109 24.49 -8.50 -40.30
N ALA A 110 25.48 -7.93 -39.62
CA ALA A 110 25.29 -7.20 -38.39
C ALA A 110 24.68 -5.81 -38.59
N LEU A 111 24.01 -5.30 -37.59
CA LEU A 111 23.62 -3.88 -37.50
C LEU A 111 24.87 -3.05 -37.23
N TRP A 112 25.07 -1.99 -38.00
CA TRP A 112 26.18 -1.07 -37.83
C TRP A 112 25.67 0.31 -37.43
N VAL A 113 26.37 0.97 -36.51
CA VAL A 113 26.06 2.34 -36.07
C VAL A 113 27.29 3.22 -36.03
N GLU A 114 27.09 4.49 -36.20
CA GLU A 114 28.06 5.51 -35.84
C GLU A 114 27.97 5.76 -34.34
N GLY A 115 29.07 5.67 -33.62
CA GLY A 115 29.14 5.88 -32.19
C GLY A 115 30.10 6.97 -31.80
N THR A 116 29.72 7.82 -30.86
CA THR A 116 30.60 8.85 -30.34
C THR A 116 31.11 8.43 -28.95
N PRO A 117 32.43 8.28 -28.74
CA PRO A 117 32.96 7.97 -27.42
C PRO A 117 32.52 9.01 -26.37
N VAL A 118 32.13 8.52 -25.19
CA VAL A 118 31.81 9.38 -24.04
C VAL A 118 33.08 9.60 -23.24
N GLU A 119 33.56 10.86 -23.21
CA GLU A 119 34.73 11.24 -22.41
C GLU A 119 34.34 11.34 -20.94
N GLU A 120 35.06 10.62 -20.08
CA GLU A 120 34.92 10.72 -18.63
C GLU A 120 35.96 11.72 -18.10
N THR A 121 35.49 12.89 -17.68
CA THR A 121 36.35 13.90 -17.04
C THR A 121 36.34 13.69 -15.53
N VAL A 122 37.49 13.31 -14.99
CA VAL A 122 37.69 13.19 -13.54
C VAL A 122 38.62 14.33 -13.10
N PRO A 123 38.21 15.16 -12.14
CA PRO A 123 39.08 16.21 -11.60
C PRO A 123 40.36 15.62 -11.01
N SER A 124 41.50 16.24 -11.30
CA SER A 124 42.77 15.86 -10.69
C SER A 124 43.42 17.10 -10.06
N PRO A 125 43.68 17.12 -8.73
CA PRO A 125 43.43 16.08 -7.74
C PRO A 125 41.91 15.88 -7.47
N LEU A 126 41.55 14.70 -6.97
CA LEU A 126 40.17 14.37 -6.60
C LEU A 126 39.68 15.29 -5.46
N PRO A 127 38.49 15.87 -5.56
CA PRO A 127 37.86 16.57 -4.43
C PRO A 127 37.68 15.67 -3.21
N GLY A 128 37.80 16.22 -2.01
CA GLY A 128 37.66 15.47 -0.76
C GLY A 128 36.32 14.73 -0.67
N SER A 129 35.23 15.33 -1.11
CA SER A 129 33.89 14.72 -1.15
C SER A 129 33.82 13.47 -2.06
N VAL A 130 34.56 13.46 -3.16
CA VAL A 130 34.63 12.29 -4.06
C VAL A 130 35.43 11.16 -3.38
N THR A 131 36.52 11.50 -2.70
CA THR A 131 37.32 10.52 -1.96
C THR A 131 36.52 9.91 -0.81
N GLU A 132 35.72 10.67 -0.10
CA GLU A 132 34.81 10.21 0.93
C GLU A 132 33.75 9.25 0.34
N LEU A 133 33.12 9.61 -0.79
CA LEU A 133 32.17 8.77 -1.48
C LEU A 133 32.77 7.44 -1.93
N MET A 134 33.97 7.46 -2.50
CA MET A 134 34.71 6.24 -2.88
C MET A 134 34.99 5.36 -1.64
N THR A 135 35.39 5.96 -0.54
CA THR A 135 35.65 5.24 0.72
C THR A 135 34.37 4.61 1.27
N ALA A 136 33.25 5.35 1.25
CA ALA A 136 31.95 4.86 1.68
C ALA A 136 31.47 3.67 0.82
N TYR A 137 31.56 3.80 -0.51
CA TYR A 137 31.21 2.70 -1.41
C TYR A 137 32.07 1.45 -1.19
N LYS A 138 33.41 1.61 -1.06
CA LYS A 138 34.31 0.50 -0.79
C LYS A 138 34.00 -0.21 0.53
N ALA A 139 33.62 0.54 1.56
CA ALA A 139 33.23 -0.03 2.86
C ALA A 139 31.91 -0.83 2.74
N LEU A 140 30.90 -0.30 2.07
CA LEU A 140 29.63 -0.99 1.82
C LEU A 140 29.82 -2.26 0.98
N ALA A 141 30.61 -2.15 -0.11
CA ALA A 141 30.93 -3.30 -0.98
C ALA A 141 31.73 -4.39 -0.24
N ALA A 142 32.66 -4.00 0.61
CA ALA A 142 33.38 -4.94 1.45
C ALA A 142 32.46 -5.66 2.43
N SER A 143 31.55 -4.93 3.10
CA SER A 143 30.55 -5.50 4.01
C SER A 143 29.65 -6.52 3.28
N TRP A 144 29.14 -6.16 2.11
CA TRP A 144 28.30 -7.05 1.31
C TRP A 144 29.02 -8.32 0.85
N LEU A 145 30.28 -8.19 0.37
CA LEU A 145 31.08 -9.33 -0.07
C LEU A 145 31.50 -10.24 1.09
N GLN A 146 31.79 -9.66 2.26
CA GLN A 146 32.14 -10.43 3.45
C GLN A 146 30.96 -11.30 3.92
N LYS A 147 29.75 -10.75 3.95
CA LYS A 147 28.53 -11.51 4.27
C LYS A 147 28.33 -12.72 3.33
N ARG A 148 28.86 -12.67 2.10
CA ARG A 148 28.78 -13.75 1.10
C ARG A 148 30.03 -14.66 1.04
N GLY A 149 31.01 -14.43 1.89
CA GLY A 149 32.25 -15.21 1.90
C GLY A 149 33.21 -14.96 0.71
N ALA A 150 32.99 -13.88 -0.05
CA ALA A 150 33.75 -13.56 -1.26
C ALA A 150 34.99 -12.66 -0.97
N TRP A 151 35.79 -13.05 0.00
CA TRP A 151 36.96 -12.29 0.47
C TRP A 151 37.96 -11.93 -0.61
N GLN A 152 38.17 -12.78 -1.61
CA GLN A 152 39.13 -12.55 -2.67
C GLN A 152 38.80 -11.37 -3.60
N VAL A 153 37.52 -10.96 -3.63
CA VAL A 153 37.04 -9.84 -4.45
C VAL A 153 37.22 -8.50 -3.73
N VAL A 154 37.20 -8.50 -2.40
CA VAL A 154 37.36 -7.30 -1.59
C VAL A 154 38.68 -6.59 -1.90
N ASP A 155 39.79 -7.31 -1.97
CA ASP A 155 41.10 -6.73 -2.25
C ASP A 155 41.15 -6.04 -3.63
N ARG A 156 40.47 -6.60 -4.63
CA ARG A 156 40.38 -5.99 -5.98
C ARG A 156 39.61 -4.68 -5.97
N ILE A 157 38.50 -4.61 -5.24
CA ILE A 157 37.69 -3.38 -5.13
C ILE A 157 38.47 -2.31 -4.38
N GLN A 158 39.23 -2.68 -3.34
CA GLN A 158 40.06 -1.72 -2.60
C GLN A 158 41.17 -1.07 -3.46
N GLN A 159 41.66 -1.76 -4.50
CA GLN A 159 42.71 -1.28 -5.40
C GLN A 159 42.18 -0.36 -6.54
N ILE A 160 40.84 -0.16 -6.67
CA ILE A 160 40.30 0.72 -7.70
C ILE A 160 40.43 2.19 -7.25
N ASP A 161 41.15 3.00 -8.04
CA ASP A 161 41.50 4.37 -7.67
C ASP A 161 40.68 5.45 -8.42
N THR A 162 39.80 5.06 -9.33
CA THR A 162 38.96 6.01 -10.09
C THR A 162 37.47 5.82 -9.75
N PRO A 163 36.70 6.90 -9.61
CA PRO A 163 35.28 6.81 -9.27
C PRO A 163 34.45 6.10 -10.36
N GLY A 164 34.80 6.27 -11.63
CA GLY A 164 34.13 5.61 -12.76
C GLY A 164 34.30 4.10 -12.73
N ALA A 165 35.55 3.61 -12.63
CA ALA A 165 35.82 2.17 -12.58
C ALA A 165 35.23 1.53 -11.31
N LEU A 166 35.20 2.26 -10.21
CA LEU A 166 34.59 1.80 -8.96
C LEU A 166 33.06 1.64 -9.10
N ALA A 167 32.38 2.61 -9.73
CA ALA A 167 30.95 2.53 -10.02
C ALA A 167 30.63 1.41 -11.02
N ASP A 168 31.46 1.24 -12.06
CA ASP A 168 31.27 0.24 -13.10
C ASP A 168 31.41 -1.20 -12.57
N ASN A 169 32.16 -1.38 -11.48
CA ASN A 169 32.25 -2.68 -10.82
C ASN A 169 30.89 -3.14 -10.24
N ALA A 170 29.94 -2.23 -10.02
CA ALA A 170 28.57 -2.58 -9.63
C ALA A 170 27.84 -3.44 -10.67
N GLY A 171 28.26 -3.43 -11.95
CA GLY A 171 27.72 -4.29 -12.99
C GLY A 171 27.73 -5.78 -12.67
N TYR A 172 28.68 -6.24 -11.85
CA TYR A 172 28.74 -7.63 -11.38
C TYR A 172 27.77 -7.95 -10.26
N SER A 173 27.05 -6.97 -9.71
CA SER A 173 26.13 -7.18 -8.60
C SER A 173 24.84 -7.87 -9.07
N PRO A 174 24.49 -9.03 -8.49
CA PRO A 174 23.32 -9.80 -8.91
C PRO A 174 22.00 -9.20 -8.41
N PHE A 175 22.04 -8.25 -7.46
CA PHE A 175 20.86 -7.61 -6.90
C PHE A 175 20.37 -6.41 -7.73
N LEU A 176 21.20 -5.89 -8.64
CA LEU A 176 20.79 -4.79 -9.52
C LEU A 176 19.91 -5.32 -10.64
N THR A 177 18.78 -4.67 -10.81
CA THR A 177 17.88 -4.92 -11.95
C THR A 177 18.50 -4.44 -13.25
N ILE A 178 18.03 -4.95 -14.39
CA ILE A 178 18.48 -4.52 -15.72
C ILE A 178 18.31 -3.00 -15.88
N ALA A 179 17.16 -2.46 -15.47
CA ALA A 179 16.90 -1.02 -15.53
C ALA A 179 17.91 -0.19 -14.71
N GLN A 180 18.28 -0.64 -13.52
CA GLN A 180 19.30 0.00 -12.69
C GLN A 180 20.70 -0.06 -13.33
N LYS A 181 21.06 -1.19 -13.95
CA LYS A 181 22.32 -1.33 -14.69
C LYS A 181 22.36 -0.45 -15.93
N VAL A 182 21.23 -0.30 -16.65
CA VAL A 182 21.11 0.63 -17.79
C VAL A 182 21.24 2.08 -17.31
N ALA A 183 20.62 2.46 -16.20
CA ALA A 183 20.77 3.80 -15.61
C ALA A 183 22.25 4.09 -15.26
N LEU A 184 22.99 3.11 -14.71
CA LEU A 184 24.43 3.23 -14.47
C LEU A 184 25.21 3.37 -15.78
N LEU A 185 24.82 2.67 -16.85
CA LEU A 185 25.48 2.76 -18.15
C LEU A 185 25.29 4.14 -18.79
N GLU A 186 24.09 4.69 -18.72
CA GLU A 186 23.73 5.97 -19.35
C GLU A 186 24.20 7.18 -18.55
N THR A 187 24.54 7.01 -17.27
CA THR A 187 25.09 8.09 -16.44
C THR A 187 26.54 8.37 -16.83
N GLY A 188 26.75 9.42 -17.60
CA GLY A 188 28.07 9.79 -18.15
C GLY A 188 29.06 10.36 -17.12
N ASP A 189 28.57 11.08 -16.10
CA ASP A 189 29.41 11.63 -15.03
C ASP A 189 29.85 10.53 -14.05
N PRO A 190 31.17 10.26 -13.89
CA PRO A 190 31.69 9.22 -13.01
C PRO A 190 31.30 9.37 -11.53
N VAL A 191 31.17 10.62 -11.05
CA VAL A 191 30.85 10.89 -9.66
C VAL A 191 29.33 10.67 -9.40
N ALA A 192 28.49 11.13 -10.30
CA ALA A 192 27.06 10.89 -10.23
C ALA A 192 26.75 9.38 -10.31
N ARG A 193 27.45 8.66 -11.17
CA ARG A 193 27.34 7.21 -11.32
C ARG A 193 27.75 6.46 -10.05
N LEU A 194 28.85 6.88 -9.41
CA LEU A 194 29.30 6.28 -8.15
C LEU A 194 28.29 6.54 -7.03
N LYS A 195 27.67 7.73 -7.01
CA LYS A 195 26.60 8.04 -6.05
C LYS A 195 25.41 7.11 -6.25
N LEU A 196 24.96 6.94 -7.48
CA LEU A 196 23.85 6.04 -7.83
C LEU A 196 24.14 4.58 -7.44
N ALA A 197 25.36 4.10 -7.72
CA ALA A 197 25.79 2.77 -7.31
C ALA A 197 25.85 2.61 -5.78
N THR A 198 26.21 3.68 -5.06
CA THR A 198 26.24 3.69 -3.59
C THR A 198 24.83 3.64 -3.00
N GLU A 199 23.90 4.39 -3.56
CA GLU A 199 22.48 4.39 -3.18
C GLU A 199 21.88 2.99 -3.32
N HIS A 200 22.01 2.35 -4.47
CA HIS A 200 21.48 1.00 -4.69
C HIS A 200 22.11 -0.06 -3.78
N LEU A 201 23.40 0.02 -3.52
CA LEU A 201 24.06 -0.91 -2.60
C LEU A 201 23.62 -0.70 -1.15
N SER A 202 23.42 0.55 -0.74
CA SER A 202 22.92 0.91 0.58
C SER A 202 21.49 0.43 0.81
N GLU A 203 20.61 0.64 -0.17
CA GLU A 203 19.23 0.14 -0.14
C GLU A 203 19.18 -1.38 -0.01
N HIS A 204 19.97 -2.08 -0.83
CA HIS A 204 20.02 -3.54 -0.79
C HIS A 204 20.52 -4.08 0.56
N LEU A 205 21.53 -3.45 1.15
CA LEU A 205 22.03 -3.83 2.48
C LEU A 205 20.98 -3.57 3.56
N ALA A 206 20.27 -2.45 3.49
CA ALA A 206 19.19 -2.14 4.43
C ALA A 206 18.05 -3.18 4.34
N GLU A 207 17.65 -3.57 3.14
CA GLU A 207 16.66 -4.64 2.93
C GLU A 207 17.12 -5.99 3.49
N GLN A 208 18.41 -6.34 3.29
CA GLN A 208 19.00 -7.57 3.85
C GLN A 208 19.05 -7.54 5.38
N ASP A 209 19.43 -6.42 5.99
CA ASP A 209 19.50 -6.28 7.45
C ASP A 209 18.09 -6.40 8.08
N VAL A 210 17.05 -5.87 7.43
CA VAL A 210 15.65 -6.06 7.85
C VAL A 210 15.24 -7.53 7.73
N ALA A 211 15.55 -8.18 6.61
CA ALA A 211 15.25 -9.59 6.38
C ALA A 211 16.00 -10.50 7.39
N GLU A 212 17.26 -10.18 7.70
CA GLU A 212 18.08 -10.92 8.67
C GLU A 212 17.56 -10.72 10.10
N THR A 213 17.09 -9.52 10.43
CA THR A 213 16.48 -9.23 11.74
C THR A 213 15.16 -9.99 11.89
N ILE A 214 14.31 -10.01 10.86
CA ILE A 214 13.07 -10.81 10.86
C ILE A 214 13.39 -12.31 10.97
N ALA A 215 14.37 -12.81 10.23
CA ALA A 215 14.78 -14.20 10.30
C ALA A 215 15.32 -14.57 11.68
N LYS A 216 16.05 -13.65 12.34
CA LYS A 216 16.57 -13.83 13.69
C LYS A 216 15.44 -13.82 14.73
N ASP A 217 14.49 -12.91 14.62
CA ASP A 217 13.32 -12.87 15.50
C ASP A 217 12.46 -14.14 15.35
N VAL A 218 12.31 -14.63 14.12
CA VAL A 218 11.64 -15.92 13.84
C VAL A 218 12.45 -17.08 14.45
N GLN A 219 13.76 -17.09 14.30
CA GLN A 219 14.63 -18.13 14.84
C GLN A 219 14.62 -18.10 16.38
N GLU A 220 14.67 -16.91 17.00
CA GLU A 220 14.55 -16.78 18.46
C GLU A 220 13.16 -17.22 18.96
N GLY A 221 12.10 -16.98 18.17
CA GLY A 221 10.76 -17.49 18.41
C GLY A 221 10.69 -19.02 18.36
N VAL A 222 11.33 -19.63 17.35
CA VAL A 222 11.44 -21.10 17.20
C VAL A 222 12.29 -21.70 18.33
N ASP A 223 13.43 -21.09 18.67
CA ASP A 223 14.29 -21.55 19.75
C ASP A 223 13.59 -21.46 21.12
N LYS A 224 12.76 -20.43 21.33
CA LYS A 224 11.94 -20.27 22.53
C LYS A 224 10.84 -21.35 22.58
N GLN A 225 10.20 -21.65 21.46
CA GLN A 225 9.22 -22.74 21.36
C GLN A 225 9.89 -24.12 21.56
N GLN A 226 11.06 -24.35 20.96
CA GLN A 226 11.81 -25.60 21.17
C GLN A 226 12.26 -25.73 22.63
N ARG A 227 12.70 -24.64 23.26
CA ARG A 227 13.09 -24.64 24.67
C ARG A 227 11.87 -24.87 25.58
N GLU A 228 10.73 -24.27 25.28
CA GLU A 228 9.47 -24.52 25.98
C GLU A 228 9.03 -25.97 25.81
N PHE A 229 9.12 -26.50 24.59
CA PHE A 229 8.85 -27.91 24.29
C PHE A 229 9.78 -28.87 25.06
N LEU A 230 11.10 -28.58 25.08
CA LEU A 230 12.06 -29.36 25.86
C LEU A 230 11.81 -29.30 27.37
N LEU A 231 11.46 -28.11 27.87
CA LEU A 231 11.11 -27.93 29.29
C LEU A 231 9.80 -28.65 29.65
N ARG A 232 8.80 -28.63 28.77
CA ARG A 232 7.56 -29.42 28.95
C ARG A 232 7.88 -30.92 28.96
N ARG A 233 8.73 -31.37 28.04
CA ARG A 233 9.14 -32.79 27.97
C ARG A 233 9.95 -33.21 29.19
N GLN A 234 10.82 -32.33 29.72
CA GLN A 234 11.51 -32.61 30.99
C GLN A 234 10.55 -32.62 32.17
N LEU A 235 9.55 -31.76 32.18
CA LEU A 235 8.53 -31.73 33.23
C LEU A 235 7.63 -32.99 33.19
N ASP A 236 7.32 -33.45 31.98
CA ASP A 236 6.56 -34.68 31.80
C ASP A 236 7.41 -35.94 32.21
N ALA A 237 8.70 -35.96 31.88
CA ALA A 237 9.62 -36.99 32.33
C ALA A 237 9.76 -37.03 33.86
N VAL A 238 9.89 -35.85 34.49
CA VAL A 238 9.93 -35.72 35.95
C VAL A 238 8.59 -36.14 36.60
N ARG A 239 7.47 -35.78 35.95
CA ARG A 239 6.13 -36.24 36.38
C ARG A 239 5.97 -37.77 36.25
N LYS A 240 6.51 -38.35 35.19
CA LYS A 240 6.52 -39.81 34.98
C LYS A 240 7.33 -40.50 36.07
N GLU A 241 8.52 -40.00 36.37
CA GLU A 241 9.40 -40.54 37.43
C GLU A 241 8.79 -40.39 38.82
N LEU A 242 8.08 -39.29 39.08
CA LEU A 242 7.32 -39.07 40.31
C LEU A 242 6.11 -40.00 40.44
N ARG A 243 5.42 -40.35 39.34
CA ARG A 243 4.32 -41.33 39.32
C ARG A 243 4.83 -42.75 39.55
N GLU A 244 5.97 -43.12 38.92
CA GLU A 244 6.62 -44.40 39.16
C GLU A 244 7.08 -44.57 40.62
N LEU A 245 7.56 -43.48 41.25
CA LEU A 245 7.92 -43.48 42.67
C LEU A 245 6.73 -43.53 43.62
N ASN A 246 5.55 -43.01 43.19
CA ASN A 246 4.33 -43.03 43.99
C ASN A 246 3.51 -44.35 43.85
N GLY A 247 3.93 -45.31 42.99
CA GLY A 247 3.29 -46.60 42.83
C GLY A 247 1.93 -46.54 42.10
N GLU A 248 1.64 -45.48 41.38
CA GLU A 248 0.50 -45.40 40.47
C GLU A 248 0.90 -46.09 39.16
N GLY A 249 0.17 -47.19 38.84
CA GLY A 249 0.44 -48.02 37.65
C GLY A 249 0.42 -47.17 36.35
N GLU A 250 1.20 -47.65 35.37
CA GLU A 250 1.16 -47.13 34.00
C GLU A 250 -0.28 -47.24 33.43
N GLU A 251 -1.07 -46.18 33.59
CA GLU A 251 -2.16 -45.95 32.67
C GLU A 251 -1.53 -45.57 31.32
N ASP A 252 -1.74 -46.39 30.33
CA ASP A 252 -1.28 -46.17 28.97
C ASP A 252 -1.81 -44.78 28.50
N GLU A 253 -0.91 -43.86 28.03
CA GLU A 253 -1.35 -42.56 27.56
C GLU A 253 -2.43 -42.64 26.47
N SER A 254 -2.52 -43.79 25.79
CA SER A 254 -3.57 -44.08 24.82
C SER A 254 -4.93 -44.35 25.49
N ASP A 255 -4.93 -44.95 26.68
CA ASP A 255 -6.15 -45.17 27.47
C ASP A 255 -6.71 -43.83 28.00
N ASP A 256 -5.85 -42.88 28.33
CA ASP A 256 -6.27 -41.52 28.70
C ASP A 256 -6.97 -40.81 27.55
N TYR A 257 -6.43 -40.84 26.32
CA TYR A 257 -7.08 -40.23 25.17
C TYR A 257 -8.39 -40.90 24.78
N ARG A 258 -8.50 -42.24 24.92
CA ARG A 258 -9.75 -42.96 24.69
C ARG A 258 -10.82 -42.49 25.66
N ALA A 259 -10.49 -42.44 26.94
CA ALA A 259 -11.40 -41.97 27.98
C ALA A 259 -11.80 -40.50 27.78
N ARG A 260 -10.87 -39.64 27.37
CA ARG A 260 -11.13 -38.23 27.06
C ARG A 260 -12.06 -38.08 25.85
N VAL A 261 -11.87 -38.85 24.79
CA VAL A 261 -12.74 -38.84 23.59
C VAL A 261 -14.14 -39.37 23.88
N GLU A 262 -14.25 -40.44 24.70
CA GLU A 262 -15.54 -41.00 25.10
C GLU A 262 -16.33 -40.06 26.03
N ALA A 263 -15.63 -39.37 26.92
CA ALA A 263 -16.22 -38.41 27.85
C ALA A 263 -16.58 -37.05 27.20
N ALA A 264 -15.89 -36.69 26.09
CA ALA A 264 -16.12 -35.42 25.40
C ALA A 264 -17.46 -35.42 24.65
N ASP A 265 -18.13 -34.29 24.66
CA ASP A 265 -19.37 -34.11 23.90
C ASP A 265 -19.06 -33.76 22.44
N LEU A 266 -18.76 -34.81 21.65
CA LEU A 266 -18.35 -34.68 20.26
C LEU A 266 -19.50 -35.13 19.32
N PRO A 267 -19.66 -34.49 18.16
CA PRO A 267 -20.51 -34.98 17.08
C PRO A 267 -20.11 -36.42 16.68
N GLU A 268 -21.08 -37.27 16.35
CA GLU A 268 -20.88 -38.69 16.07
C GLU A 268 -19.73 -38.97 15.09
N LYS A 269 -19.72 -38.25 13.94
CA LYS A 269 -18.68 -38.42 12.93
C LYS A 269 -17.28 -38.01 13.44
N VAL A 270 -17.21 -36.96 14.28
CA VAL A 270 -15.96 -36.49 14.87
C VAL A 270 -15.44 -37.46 15.90
N ARG A 271 -16.35 -38.01 16.75
CA ARG A 271 -16.04 -39.05 17.73
C ARG A 271 -15.48 -40.29 17.04
N GLU A 272 -16.15 -40.77 15.97
CA GLU A 272 -15.65 -41.93 15.20
C GLU A 272 -14.26 -41.68 14.61
N ALA A 273 -14.01 -40.46 14.08
CA ALA A 273 -12.71 -40.08 13.56
C ALA A 273 -11.64 -40.03 14.66
N ALA A 274 -12.00 -39.48 15.84
CA ALA A 274 -11.08 -39.39 16.98
C ALA A 274 -10.74 -40.78 17.53
N LEU A 275 -11.71 -41.68 17.66
CA LEU A 275 -11.46 -43.04 18.11
C LEU A 275 -10.57 -43.82 17.14
N LYS A 276 -10.72 -43.65 15.83
CA LYS A 276 -9.80 -44.21 14.81
C LYS A 276 -8.37 -43.70 14.96
N GLU A 277 -8.20 -42.45 15.30
CA GLU A 277 -6.85 -41.87 15.54
C GLU A 277 -6.27 -42.41 16.89
N VAL A 278 -7.10 -42.60 17.92
CA VAL A 278 -6.69 -43.27 19.18
C VAL A 278 -6.22 -44.70 18.89
N GLU A 279 -6.96 -45.47 18.09
CA GLU A 279 -6.52 -46.81 17.70
C GLU A 279 -5.17 -46.84 16.94
N LYS A 280 -4.89 -45.76 16.14
CA LYS A 280 -3.58 -45.64 15.51
C LYS A 280 -2.50 -45.28 16.52
N LEU A 281 -2.82 -44.44 17.50
CA LEU A 281 -1.90 -44.06 18.57
C LEU A 281 -1.49 -45.30 19.40
N GLU A 282 -2.45 -46.18 19.74
CA GLU A 282 -2.20 -47.44 20.45
C GLU A 282 -1.26 -48.42 19.71
N ARG A 283 -1.24 -48.30 18.36
CA ARG A 283 -0.38 -49.14 17.50
C ARG A 283 0.94 -48.45 17.14
N ALA A 284 1.03 -47.14 17.40
CA ALA A 284 2.22 -46.38 17.08
C ALA A 284 3.37 -46.68 18.05
N SER A 285 4.59 -46.78 17.55
CA SER A 285 5.79 -46.89 18.38
C SER A 285 6.08 -45.57 19.08
N ASP A 286 6.47 -45.58 20.36
CA ASP A 286 6.84 -44.38 21.14
C ASP A 286 7.96 -43.56 20.53
N GLN A 287 8.73 -44.12 19.62
CA GLN A 287 9.80 -43.42 18.88
C GLN A 287 9.32 -42.87 17.55
N SER A 288 8.07 -43.04 17.17
CA SER A 288 7.53 -42.57 15.90
C SER A 288 7.05 -41.09 16.02
N PRO A 289 7.44 -40.18 15.10
CA PRO A 289 6.88 -38.83 15.02
C PRO A 289 5.35 -38.82 14.82
N GLU A 290 4.79 -39.93 14.30
CA GLU A 290 3.36 -40.11 14.04
C GLU A 290 2.53 -40.02 15.33
N GLY A 291 3.00 -40.66 16.43
CA GLY A 291 2.33 -40.57 17.73
C GLY A 291 2.20 -39.15 18.23
N SER A 292 3.24 -38.30 18.08
CA SER A 292 3.19 -36.90 18.45
C SER A 292 2.18 -36.12 17.61
N TRP A 293 2.06 -36.39 16.31
CA TRP A 293 1.11 -35.71 15.43
C TRP A 293 -0.34 -36.11 15.74
N ILE A 294 -0.56 -37.37 16.04
CA ILE A 294 -1.88 -37.88 16.44
C ILE A 294 -2.30 -37.22 17.76
N ARG A 295 -1.43 -37.14 18.77
CA ARG A 295 -1.74 -36.49 20.05
C ARG A 295 -2.09 -35.01 19.83
N THR A 296 -1.29 -34.27 19.05
CA THR A 296 -1.56 -32.86 18.76
C THR A 296 -2.91 -32.68 18.04
N TRP A 297 -3.26 -33.61 17.15
CA TRP A 297 -4.54 -33.56 16.47
C TRP A 297 -5.70 -33.88 17.44
N LEU A 298 -5.57 -34.88 18.27
CA LEU A 298 -6.57 -35.26 19.30
C LEU A 298 -6.79 -34.11 20.29
N ASP A 299 -5.70 -33.47 20.75
CA ASP A 299 -5.80 -32.27 21.61
C ASP A 299 -6.53 -31.14 20.90
N THR A 300 -6.21 -30.90 19.63
CA THR A 300 -6.90 -29.86 18.84
C THR A 300 -8.39 -30.15 18.70
N VAL A 301 -8.78 -31.38 18.45
CA VAL A 301 -10.19 -31.79 18.32
C VAL A 301 -10.91 -31.68 19.65
N LEU A 302 -10.28 -32.12 20.76
CA LEU A 302 -10.86 -32.08 22.12
C LEU A 302 -10.98 -30.64 22.66
N GLU A 303 -10.15 -29.70 22.19
CA GLU A 303 -10.19 -28.28 22.59
C GLU A 303 -11.23 -27.45 21.81
N LEU A 304 -11.79 -27.99 20.72
CA LEU A 304 -12.84 -27.31 19.99
C LEU A 304 -14.18 -27.43 20.73
N PRO A 305 -14.93 -26.33 20.79
CA PRO A 305 -16.20 -26.26 21.56
C PRO A 305 -17.39 -26.80 20.73
N TRP A 306 -17.36 -28.09 20.31
CA TRP A 306 -18.31 -28.66 19.36
C TRP A 306 -19.78 -28.46 19.66
N THR A 307 -20.14 -28.46 20.94
CA THR A 307 -21.53 -28.33 21.42
C THR A 307 -21.77 -27.04 22.20
N GLU A 308 -20.71 -26.32 22.55
CA GLU A 308 -20.82 -25.11 23.36
C GLU A 308 -21.36 -23.95 22.51
N ARG A 309 -22.44 -23.34 22.98
CA ARG A 309 -23.06 -22.17 22.32
C ARG A 309 -23.44 -21.12 23.33
N THR A 310 -23.30 -19.86 22.97
CA THR A 310 -23.84 -18.75 23.74
C THR A 310 -25.31 -18.57 23.41
N GLU A 311 -26.10 -18.16 24.41
CA GLU A 311 -27.51 -17.79 24.18
C GLU A 311 -27.57 -16.43 23.48
N ASP A 312 -28.34 -16.36 22.39
CA ASP A 312 -28.52 -15.13 21.63
C ASP A 312 -29.42 -14.14 22.41
N ALA A 313 -28.91 -12.95 22.64
CA ALA A 313 -29.71 -11.84 23.14
C ALA A 313 -30.48 -11.20 21.98
N TYR A 314 -31.74 -11.55 21.80
CA TYR A 314 -32.60 -10.99 20.75
C TYR A 314 -33.38 -9.74 21.24
N ASP A 315 -32.77 -8.90 22.04
CA ASP A 315 -33.32 -7.60 22.47
C ASP A 315 -32.90 -6.51 21.48
N ILE A 316 -33.73 -6.24 20.47
CA ILE A 316 -33.39 -5.23 19.42
C ILE A 316 -33.28 -3.81 20.00
N PRO A 317 -34.19 -3.35 20.91
CA PRO A 317 -33.99 -2.06 21.59
C PRO A 317 -32.71 -2.00 22.41
N GLY A 318 -32.37 -3.08 23.13
CA GLY A 318 -31.10 -3.19 23.85
C GLY A 318 -29.88 -3.16 22.93
N ALA A 319 -29.94 -3.85 21.80
CA ALA A 319 -28.88 -3.82 20.79
C ALA A 319 -28.65 -2.40 20.24
N GLN A 320 -29.71 -1.67 19.94
CA GLN A 320 -29.62 -0.29 19.52
C GLN A 320 -29.02 0.61 20.62
N ALA A 321 -29.41 0.42 21.86
CA ALA A 321 -28.84 1.16 22.98
C ALA A 321 -27.34 0.90 23.17
N VAL A 322 -26.87 -0.35 22.97
CA VAL A 322 -25.44 -0.69 22.99
C VAL A 322 -24.69 0.04 21.86
N LEU A 323 -25.23 -0.02 20.65
CA LEU A 323 -24.60 0.66 19.51
C LEU A 323 -24.55 2.18 19.70
N ASP A 324 -25.59 2.78 20.30
CA ASP A 324 -25.64 4.21 20.55
C ASP A 324 -24.68 4.63 21.67
N ALA A 325 -24.52 3.79 22.70
CA ALA A 325 -23.59 4.03 23.80
C ALA A 325 -22.12 3.88 23.41
N GLU A 326 -21.81 2.94 22.51
CA GLU A 326 -20.43 2.60 22.15
C GLU A 326 -19.92 3.38 20.93
N HIS A 327 -20.81 3.94 20.11
CA HIS A 327 -20.46 4.68 18.89
C HIS A 327 -21.23 5.99 18.78
N ALA A 328 -20.50 7.09 18.62
CA ALA A 328 -21.09 8.38 18.28
C ALA A 328 -21.32 8.46 16.76
N GLY A 329 -22.42 9.07 16.32
CA GLY A 329 -22.80 9.17 14.92
C GLY A 329 -23.12 7.81 14.28
N LEU A 330 -22.80 7.64 12.99
CA LEU A 330 -22.97 6.40 12.21
C LEU A 330 -24.42 5.88 12.20
N GLN A 331 -25.42 6.76 12.13
CA GLN A 331 -26.81 6.38 12.29
C GLN A 331 -27.26 5.36 11.23
N ASP A 332 -26.91 5.56 9.96
CA ASP A 332 -27.26 4.67 8.88
C ASP A 332 -26.67 3.27 9.06
N VAL A 333 -25.43 3.21 9.60
CA VAL A 333 -24.73 1.95 9.88
C VAL A 333 -25.41 1.20 11.03
N LYS A 334 -25.78 1.91 12.11
CA LYS A 334 -26.50 1.34 13.25
C LYS A 334 -27.87 0.82 12.84
N GLU A 335 -28.59 1.55 12.01
CA GLU A 335 -29.88 1.15 11.47
C GLU A 335 -29.76 -0.14 10.65
N ARG A 336 -28.79 -0.23 9.74
CA ARG A 336 -28.52 -1.44 8.96
C ARG A 336 -28.16 -2.65 9.83
N ILE A 337 -27.34 -2.44 10.86
CA ILE A 337 -27.01 -3.51 11.82
C ILE A 337 -28.27 -3.93 12.58
N THR A 338 -29.10 -2.98 13.01
CA THR A 338 -30.33 -3.26 13.73
C THR A 338 -31.35 -4.00 12.85
N GLU A 339 -31.50 -3.62 11.58
CA GLU A 339 -32.32 -4.34 10.59
C GLU A 339 -31.85 -5.78 10.43
N TYR A 340 -30.54 -5.98 10.28
CA TYR A 340 -29.92 -7.31 10.16
C TYR A 340 -30.25 -8.18 11.39
N LEU A 341 -30.09 -7.64 12.60
CA LEU A 341 -30.41 -8.34 13.85
C LEU A 341 -31.89 -8.64 13.97
N ALA A 342 -32.77 -7.71 13.56
CA ALA A 342 -34.22 -7.89 13.61
C ALA A 342 -34.71 -8.99 12.66
N VAL A 343 -34.15 -9.07 11.44
CA VAL A 343 -34.46 -10.15 10.50
C VAL A 343 -33.99 -11.48 11.06
N ARG A 344 -32.80 -11.54 11.66
CA ARG A 344 -32.26 -12.75 12.28
C ARG A 344 -33.15 -13.26 13.42
N LYS A 345 -33.54 -12.37 14.34
CA LYS A 345 -34.51 -12.65 15.40
C LYS A 345 -35.81 -13.21 14.85
N ARG A 346 -36.42 -12.53 13.88
CA ARG A 346 -37.72 -12.93 13.30
C ARG A 346 -37.68 -14.29 12.64
N ARG A 347 -36.55 -14.68 12.06
CA ARG A 347 -36.35 -16.01 11.49
C ARG A 347 -36.21 -17.07 12.59
N ALA A 348 -35.43 -16.80 13.64
CA ALA A 348 -35.30 -17.68 14.80
C ALA A 348 -36.66 -17.95 15.47
N ASP A 349 -37.47 -16.87 15.72
CA ASP A 349 -38.79 -16.98 16.31
C ASP A 349 -39.77 -17.87 15.47
N ARG A 350 -39.51 -18.00 14.17
CA ARG A 350 -40.29 -18.84 13.24
C ARG A 350 -39.74 -20.23 13.02
N GLY A 351 -38.64 -20.59 13.66
CA GLY A 351 -37.98 -21.86 13.47
C GLY A 351 -37.43 -22.08 12.06
N LEU A 352 -37.18 -20.98 11.32
CA LEU A 352 -36.69 -21.03 9.93
C LEU A 352 -35.16 -21.24 9.83
N GLY A 353 -34.54 -21.64 10.93
CA GLY A 353 -33.09 -21.78 11.05
C GLY A 353 -32.35 -20.44 10.95
N VAL A 354 -31.11 -20.43 11.41
CA VAL A 354 -30.22 -19.27 11.26
C VAL A 354 -30.11 -18.92 9.78
N VAL A 355 -29.94 -17.63 9.46
CA VAL A 355 -29.74 -17.10 8.11
C VAL A 355 -28.55 -17.79 7.46
N GLY A 356 -28.75 -18.89 6.77
CA GLY A 356 -27.72 -19.79 6.21
C GLY A 356 -28.25 -20.80 5.20
N GLY A 357 -29.54 -20.91 5.00
CA GLY A 357 -30.10 -21.74 3.91
C GLY A 357 -30.02 -20.98 2.58
N ARG A 358 -29.98 -21.71 1.47
CA ARG A 358 -29.84 -21.37 0.05
C ARG A 358 -30.28 -19.96 -0.47
N ARG A 359 -30.77 -19.03 0.36
CA ARG A 359 -31.33 -17.71 -0.04
C ARG A 359 -31.14 -16.58 0.98
N GLY A 360 -30.25 -16.62 1.95
CA GLY A 360 -30.22 -15.49 2.84
C GLY A 360 -29.17 -15.57 3.95
N GLY A 361 -28.24 -14.75 3.91
CA GLY A 361 -27.23 -14.47 4.90
C GLY A 361 -26.07 -13.78 4.22
N ALA A 362 -26.33 -12.58 3.73
CA ALA A 362 -25.22 -11.75 3.30
C ALA A 362 -24.31 -11.49 4.51
N VAL A 363 -23.02 -11.70 4.32
CA VAL A 363 -21.99 -11.29 5.26
C VAL A 363 -21.98 -9.76 5.27
N LEU A 364 -22.15 -9.15 6.44
CA LEU A 364 -22.03 -7.69 6.54
C LEU A 364 -20.57 -7.28 6.35
N ALA A 365 -20.32 -6.49 5.32
CA ALA A 365 -19.00 -5.93 5.02
C ALA A 365 -18.94 -4.42 5.33
N LEU A 366 -18.19 -4.06 6.35
CA LEU A 366 -17.97 -2.69 6.79
C LEU A 366 -16.83 -2.08 5.96
N VAL A 367 -17.17 -1.20 5.02
CA VAL A 367 -16.21 -0.60 4.07
C VAL A 367 -16.06 0.88 4.36
N GLY A 368 -14.82 1.35 4.51
CA GLY A 368 -14.55 2.77 4.72
C GLY A 368 -13.11 3.06 5.13
N PRO A 369 -12.75 4.33 5.30
CA PRO A 369 -11.40 4.74 5.61
C PRO A 369 -10.89 4.15 6.95
N PRO A 370 -9.57 4.13 7.16
CA PRO A 370 -9.00 3.63 8.40
C PRO A 370 -9.38 4.53 9.60
N GLY A 371 -9.62 3.91 10.76
CA GLY A 371 -9.90 4.61 12.01
C GLY A 371 -11.34 5.09 12.20
N VAL A 372 -12.29 4.65 11.36
CA VAL A 372 -13.72 4.96 11.52
C VAL A 372 -14.49 3.98 12.42
N GLY A 373 -13.77 3.10 13.13
CA GLY A 373 -14.40 2.20 14.09
C GLY A 373 -14.93 0.88 13.54
N LYS A 374 -14.52 0.43 12.35
CA LYS A 374 -15.00 -0.83 11.75
C LYS A 374 -14.83 -2.04 12.67
N THR A 375 -13.67 -2.18 13.30
CA THR A 375 -13.37 -3.30 14.21
C THR A 375 -14.17 -3.20 15.49
N SER A 376 -14.29 -2.02 16.07
CA SER A 376 -15.10 -1.80 17.29
C SER A 376 -16.61 -2.00 17.05
N LEU A 377 -17.11 -1.64 15.86
CA LEU A 377 -18.49 -1.96 15.45
C LEU A 377 -18.75 -3.47 15.43
N GLY A 378 -17.78 -4.27 14.91
CA GLY A 378 -17.88 -5.71 14.93
C GLY A 378 -17.95 -6.27 16.35
N GLU A 379 -17.19 -5.70 17.28
CA GLU A 379 -17.23 -6.05 18.71
C GLU A 379 -18.57 -5.68 19.35
N SER A 380 -19.08 -4.49 19.05
CA SER A 380 -20.39 -4.03 19.54
C SER A 380 -21.55 -4.86 18.99
N VAL A 381 -21.46 -5.35 17.75
CA VAL A 381 -22.44 -6.30 17.20
C VAL A 381 -22.45 -7.60 18.01
N ALA A 382 -21.27 -8.11 18.35
CA ALA A 382 -21.16 -9.33 19.16
C ALA A 382 -21.72 -9.10 20.57
N HIS A 383 -21.40 -7.96 21.17
CA HIS A 383 -21.92 -7.56 22.48
C HIS A 383 -23.46 -7.44 22.46
N ALA A 384 -24.00 -6.77 21.43
CA ALA A 384 -25.46 -6.64 21.25
C ALA A 384 -26.18 -7.96 21.04
N MET A 385 -25.49 -8.97 20.50
CA MET A 385 -26.02 -10.34 20.33
C MET A 385 -25.80 -11.27 21.54
N GLY A 386 -25.03 -10.85 22.54
CA GLY A 386 -24.60 -11.71 23.65
C GLY A 386 -23.61 -12.80 23.23
N ARG A 387 -22.93 -12.65 22.10
CA ARG A 387 -22.01 -13.64 21.52
C ARG A 387 -20.55 -13.32 21.80
N LYS A 388 -19.72 -14.35 21.76
CA LYS A 388 -18.26 -14.16 21.79
C LYS A 388 -17.77 -13.51 20.51
N PHE A 389 -16.76 -12.65 20.63
CA PHE A 389 -16.14 -11.97 19.51
C PHE A 389 -14.72 -12.44 19.27
N VAL A 390 -14.39 -12.72 18.02
CA VAL A 390 -13.01 -13.04 17.61
C VAL A 390 -12.67 -12.31 16.31
N ARG A 391 -11.47 -11.78 16.25
CA ARG A 391 -10.93 -11.11 15.07
C ARG A 391 -9.94 -11.99 14.32
N VAL A 392 -10.16 -12.18 13.04
CA VAL A 392 -9.25 -12.86 12.11
C VAL A 392 -8.65 -11.84 11.15
N ALA A 393 -7.37 -11.53 11.32
CA ALA A 393 -6.67 -10.61 10.42
C ALA A 393 -6.33 -11.34 9.11
N LEU A 394 -6.81 -10.82 7.98
CA LEU A 394 -6.58 -11.37 6.64
C LEU A 394 -5.55 -10.55 5.83
N GLY A 395 -5.12 -9.41 6.36
CA GLY A 395 -4.15 -8.55 5.69
C GLY A 395 -2.84 -9.27 5.39
N GLY A 396 -2.50 -9.40 4.08
CA GLY A 396 -1.28 -10.05 3.63
C GLY A 396 -1.35 -11.57 3.47
N VAL A 397 -2.50 -12.19 3.71
CA VAL A 397 -2.72 -13.62 3.46
C VAL A 397 -2.70 -13.87 1.95
N ARG A 398 -1.88 -14.83 1.53
CA ARG A 398 -1.73 -15.25 0.13
C ARG A 398 -1.82 -16.74 -0.08
N ASP A 399 -1.68 -17.54 0.99
CA ASP A 399 -1.73 -18.99 0.97
C ASP A 399 -3.11 -19.45 1.43
N GLU A 400 -3.78 -20.28 0.63
CA GLU A 400 -5.05 -20.89 0.95
C GLU A 400 -4.98 -21.73 2.24
N ALA A 401 -3.83 -22.34 2.52
CA ALA A 401 -3.61 -23.13 3.71
C ALA A 401 -3.71 -22.31 5.01
N GLU A 402 -3.55 -21.01 4.97
CA GLU A 402 -3.80 -20.17 6.14
C GLU A 402 -5.28 -20.14 6.54
N ILE A 403 -6.21 -20.29 5.58
CA ILE A 403 -7.65 -20.33 5.84
C ILE A 403 -8.09 -21.75 6.14
N ARG A 404 -7.71 -22.72 5.28
CA ARG A 404 -8.14 -24.14 5.33
C ARG A 404 -7.25 -25.03 6.16
N GLY A 405 -6.13 -24.55 6.71
CA GLY A 405 -5.16 -25.36 7.43
C GLY A 405 -4.20 -26.14 6.51
N HIS A 406 -3.10 -26.56 7.06
CA HIS A 406 -2.08 -27.35 6.38
C HIS A 406 -2.40 -28.84 6.54
N ARG A 407 -2.12 -29.66 5.53
CA ARG A 407 -2.25 -31.11 5.66
C ARG A 407 -1.33 -31.63 6.77
N ARG A 408 -1.81 -32.55 7.61
CA ARG A 408 -1.09 -33.13 8.77
C ARG A 408 0.27 -33.74 8.45
N THR A 409 0.48 -34.10 7.18
CA THR A 409 1.74 -34.73 6.72
C THR A 409 2.92 -33.78 6.67
N TYR A 410 2.69 -32.46 6.79
CA TYR A 410 3.76 -31.49 6.80
C TYR A 410 4.25 -31.19 8.22
N VAL A 411 5.57 -31.08 8.38
CA VAL A 411 6.16 -30.65 9.66
C VAL A 411 5.74 -29.21 9.94
N GLY A 412 5.17 -28.98 11.12
CA GLY A 412 4.65 -27.65 11.47
C GLY A 412 3.25 -27.34 10.97
N ALA A 413 2.50 -28.38 10.50
CA ALA A 413 1.10 -28.21 10.11
C ALA A 413 0.26 -27.64 11.26
N LEU A 414 -0.59 -26.68 10.94
CA LEU A 414 -1.50 -26.03 11.88
C LEU A 414 -2.90 -25.98 11.28
N PRO A 415 -3.96 -25.96 12.14
CA PRO A 415 -5.32 -25.68 11.70
C PRO A 415 -5.42 -24.29 11.06
N GLY A 416 -6.36 -24.12 10.16
CA GLY A 416 -6.67 -22.86 9.52
C GLY A 416 -7.10 -21.78 10.52
N ARG A 417 -7.05 -20.54 10.09
CA ARG A 417 -7.39 -19.36 10.91
C ARG A 417 -8.84 -19.41 11.42
N ILE A 418 -9.76 -19.97 10.63
CA ILE A 418 -11.17 -20.10 11.03
C ILE A 418 -11.35 -21.09 12.18
N VAL A 419 -10.71 -22.26 12.10
CA VAL A 419 -10.73 -23.25 13.19
C VAL A 419 -10.11 -22.68 14.46
N ARG A 420 -8.99 -21.98 14.34
CA ARG A 420 -8.34 -21.33 15.47
C ARG A 420 -9.22 -20.24 16.09
N ALA A 421 -9.95 -19.49 15.28
CA ALA A 421 -10.89 -18.47 15.76
C ALA A 421 -12.05 -19.09 16.54
N VAL A 422 -12.62 -20.20 16.07
CA VAL A 422 -13.67 -20.93 16.80
C VAL A 422 -13.13 -21.49 18.12
N LYS A 423 -11.93 -22.06 18.12
CA LYS A 423 -11.25 -22.51 19.34
C LYS A 423 -11.04 -21.37 20.35
N GLU A 424 -10.52 -20.22 19.90
CA GLU A 424 -10.28 -19.03 20.70
C GLU A 424 -11.59 -18.46 21.29
N ALA A 425 -12.68 -18.48 20.52
CA ALA A 425 -14.00 -18.07 20.99
C ALA A 425 -14.54 -18.96 22.10
N GLY A 426 -14.17 -20.23 22.13
CA GLY A 426 -14.76 -21.22 23.07
C GLY A 426 -16.27 -21.39 22.87
N SER A 427 -16.78 -21.19 21.65
CA SER A 427 -18.19 -21.32 21.28
C SER A 427 -18.33 -21.57 19.79
N MET A 428 -19.33 -22.37 19.38
CA MET A 428 -19.61 -22.66 17.98
C MET A 428 -20.41 -21.58 17.24
N ASN A 429 -20.94 -20.62 17.95
CA ASN A 429 -21.72 -19.51 17.38
C ASN A 429 -21.12 -18.12 17.63
N PRO A 430 -19.81 -17.92 17.51
CA PRO A 430 -19.21 -16.62 17.73
C PRO A 430 -19.55 -15.63 16.62
N VAL A 431 -19.24 -14.36 16.86
CA VAL A 431 -19.07 -13.36 15.81
C VAL A 431 -17.60 -13.33 15.40
N VAL A 432 -17.32 -13.67 14.16
CA VAL A 432 -15.98 -13.67 13.58
C VAL A 432 -15.82 -12.48 12.65
N LEU A 433 -14.91 -11.57 12.98
CA LEU A 433 -14.58 -10.41 12.16
C LEU A 433 -13.40 -10.75 11.26
N LEU A 434 -13.63 -10.82 9.96
CA LEU A 434 -12.63 -10.96 8.91
C LEU A 434 -12.07 -9.58 8.57
N ASP A 435 -10.92 -9.25 9.15
CA ASP A 435 -10.38 -7.89 9.06
C ASP A 435 -9.42 -7.74 7.88
N GLU A 436 -9.52 -6.61 7.17
CA GLU A 436 -8.72 -6.26 5.99
C GLU A 436 -8.87 -7.26 4.82
N ILE A 437 -10.12 -7.62 4.45
CA ILE A 437 -10.40 -8.55 3.35
C ILE A 437 -9.97 -8.00 1.98
N ASP A 438 -9.86 -6.69 1.84
CA ASP A 438 -9.35 -5.98 0.67
C ASP A 438 -7.85 -6.19 0.42
N LYS A 439 -7.14 -6.76 1.39
CA LYS A 439 -5.70 -7.04 1.29
C LYS A 439 -5.39 -8.53 1.09
N VAL A 440 -6.41 -9.33 0.87
CA VAL A 440 -6.24 -10.75 0.50
C VAL A 440 -5.70 -10.81 -0.92
N GLY A 441 -4.56 -11.43 -1.10
CA GLY A 441 -3.93 -11.63 -2.40
C GLY A 441 -3.98 -13.08 -2.84
N SER A 442 -3.78 -13.33 -4.13
CA SER A 442 -3.56 -14.67 -4.69
C SER A 442 -2.13 -14.75 -5.24
N ASP A 443 -1.49 -15.91 -5.10
CA ASP A 443 -0.22 -16.20 -5.72
C ASP A 443 -0.18 -17.68 -6.19
N PHE A 444 1.00 -18.17 -6.58
CA PHE A 444 1.18 -19.56 -7.02
C PHE A 444 0.89 -20.62 -5.95
N ARG A 445 0.68 -20.25 -4.70
CA ARG A 445 0.38 -21.14 -3.57
C ARG A 445 -1.11 -21.37 -3.35
N GLY A 446 -1.97 -20.65 -4.07
CA GLY A 446 -3.40 -20.82 -4.00
C GLY A 446 -4.19 -19.52 -4.03
N ASP A 447 -5.48 -19.64 -3.88
CA ASP A 447 -6.41 -18.52 -3.83
C ASP A 447 -7.18 -18.51 -2.49
N PRO A 448 -6.74 -17.74 -1.49
CA PRO A 448 -7.44 -17.61 -0.22
C PRO A 448 -8.88 -17.09 -0.38
N ALA A 449 -9.18 -16.33 -1.44
CA ALA A 449 -10.54 -15.87 -1.70
C ALA A 449 -11.48 -17.04 -2.01
N ALA A 450 -11.00 -18.06 -2.74
CA ALA A 450 -11.77 -19.28 -2.99
C ALA A 450 -12.04 -20.07 -1.69
N ALA A 451 -11.07 -20.14 -0.78
CA ALA A 451 -11.27 -20.75 0.53
C ALA A 451 -12.28 -19.98 1.39
N LEU A 452 -12.23 -18.65 1.36
CA LEU A 452 -13.19 -17.80 2.05
C LEU A 452 -14.61 -17.94 1.49
N LEU A 453 -14.76 -18.18 0.18
CA LEU A 453 -16.08 -18.43 -0.40
C LEU A 453 -16.77 -19.66 0.23
N GLU A 454 -16.03 -20.72 0.49
CA GLU A 454 -16.59 -21.91 1.16
C GLU A 454 -17.02 -21.61 2.61
N VAL A 455 -16.24 -20.79 3.32
CA VAL A 455 -16.54 -20.36 4.69
C VAL A 455 -17.78 -19.46 4.74
N LEU A 456 -17.89 -18.53 3.79
CA LEU A 456 -18.92 -17.48 3.77
C LEU A 456 -20.19 -17.89 3.04
N ASP A 457 -20.15 -18.93 2.22
CA ASP A 457 -21.33 -19.42 1.50
C ASP A 457 -22.21 -20.27 2.42
N PRO A 458 -23.41 -19.80 2.77
CA PRO A 458 -24.33 -20.56 3.62
C PRO A 458 -24.75 -21.92 3.05
N ALA A 459 -24.56 -22.14 1.75
CA ALA A 459 -24.85 -23.44 1.12
C ALA A 459 -23.75 -24.47 1.40
N GLN A 460 -22.54 -24.04 1.77
CA GLN A 460 -21.37 -24.89 1.92
C GLN A 460 -20.77 -24.87 3.34
N ASN A 461 -20.92 -23.80 4.10
CA ASN A 461 -20.27 -23.58 5.38
C ASN A 461 -20.68 -24.59 6.49
N HIS A 462 -21.83 -25.25 6.34
CA HIS A 462 -22.27 -26.31 7.28
C HIS A 462 -21.45 -27.62 7.16
N THR A 463 -20.70 -27.79 6.10
CA THR A 463 -19.79 -28.90 5.84
C THR A 463 -18.37 -28.44 5.59
N PHE A 464 -17.99 -27.29 6.16
CA PHE A 464 -16.63 -26.79 6.03
C PHE A 464 -15.61 -27.82 6.52
N ARG A 465 -14.56 -28.04 5.72
CA ARG A 465 -13.54 -29.02 6.03
C ARG A 465 -12.15 -28.41 6.02
N ASP A 466 -11.59 -28.28 7.20
CA ASP A 466 -10.20 -27.88 7.37
C ASP A 466 -9.26 -29.05 7.00
N HIS A 467 -8.17 -28.76 6.29
CA HIS A 467 -7.21 -29.75 5.81
C HIS A 467 -6.39 -30.39 6.95
N TYR A 468 -6.27 -29.69 8.10
CA TYR A 468 -5.61 -30.23 9.28
C TYR A 468 -6.55 -31.15 10.06
N LEU A 469 -7.78 -30.71 10.29
CA LEU A 469 -8.76 -31.46 11.05
C LEU A 469 -9.28 -32.68 10.27
N GLU A 470 -9.47 -32.57 8.96
CA GLU A 470 -10.06 -33.56 8.08
C GLU A 470 -11.46 -34.06 8.49
N VAL A 471 -12.10 -33.41 9.45
CA VAL A 471 -13.50 -33.60 9.86
C VAL A 471 -14.33 -32.38 9.48
N GLU A 472 -15.65 -32.61 9.33
CA GLU A 472 -16.60 -31.50 9.02
C GLU A 472 -16.78 -30.62 10.25
N LEU A 473 -16.72 -29.30 10.06
CA LEU A 473 -17.01 -28.28 11.07
C LEU A 473 -18.19 -27.45 10.57
N ASP A 474 -19.28 -27.45 11.34
CA ASP A 474 -20.48 -26.69 11.00
C ASP A 474 -20.30 -25.22 11.41
N LEU A 475 -20.12 -24.35 10.43
CA LEU A 475 -19.97 -22.89 10.61
C LEU A 475 -21.30 -22.13 10.39
N SER A 476 -22.45 -22.85 10.24
CA SER A 476 -23.73 -22.21 9.89
C SER A 476 -24.25 -21.25 10.95
N ASP A 477 -23.89 -21.46 12.22
CA ASP A 477 -24.26 -20.59 13.33
C ASP A 477 -23.29 -19.43 13.59
N VAL A 478 -22.12 -19.45 12.96
CA VAL A 478 -21.13 -18.37 13.04
C VAL A 478 -21.66 -17.12 12.31
N VAL A 479 -21.51 -15.98 12.93
CA VAL A 479 -21.79 -14.67 12.29
C VAL A 479 -20.49 -14.14 11.76
N PHE A 480 -20.37 -14.09 10.45
CA PHE A 480 -19.22 -13.48 9.81
C PHE A 480 -19.49 -11.99 9.51
N LEU A 481 -18.58 -11.14 9.93
CA LEU A 481 -18.47 -9.75 9.55
C LEU A 481 -17.17 -9.57 8.78
N ALA A 482 -17.12 -8.67 7.83
CA ALA A 482 -15.90 -8.34 7.10
C ALA A 482 -15.58 -6.85 7.23
N THR A 483 -14.30 -6.49 7.19
CA THR A 483 -13.88 -5.09 7.06
C THR A 483 -13.00 -4.90 5.84
N ALA A 484 -13.15 -3.76 5.18
CA ALA A 484 -12.30 -3.34 4.10
C ALA A 484 -12.03 -1.83 4.16
N ASN A 485 -10.91 -1.39 3.62
CA ASN A 485 -10.63 0.03 3.46
C ASN A 485 -11.01 0.51 2.05
N VAL A 486 -10.83 -0.34 1.04
CA VAL A 486 -11.04 -0.03 -0.38
C VAL A 486 -11.97 -1.08 -0.99
N LEU A 487 -13.13 -0.63 -1.48
CA LEU A 487 -14.16 -1.53 -2.05
C LEU A 487 -13.66 -2.26 -3.29
N GLU A 488 -12.99 -1.54 -4.17
CA GLU A 488 -12.51 -2.02 -5.47
C GLU A 488 -11.41 -3.09 -5.35
N SER A 489 -10.80 -3.19 -4.18
CA SER A 489 -9.76 -4.19 -3.89
C SER A 489 -10.32 -5.51 -3.34
N ILE A 490 -11.61 -5.58 -3.04
CA ILE A 490 -12.25 -6.82 -2.62
C ILE A 490 -12.47 -7.70 -3.85
N PRO A 491 -12.10 -8.99 -3.82
CA PRO A 491 -12.38 -9.91 -4.92
C PRO A 491 -13.89 -9.96 -5.25
N GLU A 492 -14.24 -9.81 -6.54
CA GLU A 492 -15.63 -9.72 -7.01
C GLU A 492 -16.49 -10.90 -6.56
N ALA A 493 -15.92 -12.10 -6.56
CA ALA A 493 -16.59 -13.32 -6.10
C ALA A 493 -17.04 -13.26 -4.63
N LEU A 494 -16.31 -12.52 -3.78
CA LEU A 494 -16.67 -12.30 -2.39
C LEU A 494 -17.73 -11.20 -2.27
N LEU A 495 -17.64 -10.15 -3.08
CA LEU A 495 -18.61 -9.05 -3.08
C LEU A 495 -20.04 -9.51 -3.31
N ASP A 496 -20.27 -10.48 -4.20
CA ASP A 496 -21.59 -11.05 -4.50
C ASP A 496 -22.27 -11.69 -3.28
N ARG A 497 -21.51 -11.97 -2.21
CA ARG A 497 -22.01 -12.61 -0.97
C ARG A 497 -22.05 -11.66 0.21
N MET A 498 -21.69 -10.39 -0.02
CA MET A 498 -21.59 -9.38 1.03
C MET A 498 -22.68 -8.32 0.90
N GLU A 499 -23.26 -7.96 2.03
CA GLU A 499 -24.05 -6.76 2.18
C GLU A 499 -23.12 -5.62 2.59
N LEU A 500 -22.97 -4.63 1.71
CA LEU A 500 -22.04 -3.53 1.90
C LEU A 500 -22.64 -2.46 2.81
N VAL A 501 -21.97 -2.19 3.91
CA VAL A 501 -22.25 -1.07 4.79
C VAL A 501 -21.09 -0.09 4.71
N ARG A 502 -21.34 1.07 4.11
CA ARG A 502 -20.31 2.10 3.93
C ARG A 502 -20.19 2.95 5.19
N LEU A 503 -18.99 3.08 5.68
CA LEU A 503 -18.63 3.99 6.75
C LEU A 503 -17.91 5.18 6.18
N ASP A 504 -18.47 6.36 6.40
CA ASP A 504 -17.84 7.61 6.02
C ASP A 504 -16.88 8.10 7.12
N GLY A 505 -16.16 9.17 6.82
CA GLY A 505 -15.37 9.86 7.84
C GLY A 505 -16.26 10.66 8.80
N TYR A 506 -15.71 10.96 9.96
CA TYR A 506 -16.36 11.77 10.97
C TYR A 506 -16.19 13.27 10.71
N THR A 507 -17.19 14.05 11.07
CA THR A 507 -17.09 15.50 11.19
C THR A 507 -16.18 15.89 12.35
N GLU A 508 -15.76 17.15 12.43
CA GLU A 508 -14.94 17.61 13.56
C GLU A 508 -15.70 17.54 14.88
N ASP A 509 -17.00 17.83 14.86
CA ASP A 509 -17.86 17.75 16.03
C ASP A 509 -18.02 16.31 16.53
N GLU A 510 -18.27 15.36 15.62
CA GLU A 510 -18.28 13.94 15.97
C GLU A 510 -16.93 13.47 16.53
N LYS A 511 -15.81 13.93 15.96
CA LYS A 511 -14.48 13.61 16.49
C LYS A 511 -14.24 14.14 17.89
N VAL A 512 -14.76 15.34 18.20
CA VAL A 512 -14.69 15.90 19.57
C VAL A 512 -15.48 15.02 20.54
N VAL A 513 -16.72 14.64 20.18
CA VAL A 513 -17.55 13.74 20.99
C VAL A 513 -16.86 12.39 21.19
N ILE A 514 -16.39 11.77 20.10
CA ILE A 514 -15.67 10.49 20.17
C ILE A 514 -14.42 10.61 21.05
N ALA A 515 -13.67 11.69 20.90
CA ALA A 515 -12.45 11.90 21.67
C ALA A 515 -12.73 12.05 23.16
N ARG A 516 -13.76 12.83 23.52
CA ARG A 516 -14.14 13.09 24.90
C ARG A 516 -14.74 11.85 25.56
N ASP A 517 -15.70 11.19 24.90
CA ASP A 517 -16.55 10.19 25.52
C ASP A 517 -15.98 8.77 25.44
N HIS A 518 -15.13 8.50 24.42
CA HIS A 518 -14.59 7.15 24.19
C HIS A 518 -13.06 7.07 24.20
N LEU A 519 -12.35 8.04 23.57
CA LEU A 519 -10.89 7.92 23.48
C LEU A 519 -10.20 8.37 24.77
N LEU A 520 -10.62 9.49 25.35
CA LEU A 520 -9.98 10.06 26.52
C LEU A 520 -10.04 9.12 27.73
N PRO A 521 -11.18 8.54 28.11
CA PRO A 521 -11.26 7.62 29.26
C PRO A 521 -10.32 6.42 29.08
N ARG A 522 -10.33 5.80 27.90
CA ARG A 522 -9.47 4.65 27.58
C ARG A 522 -7.99 5.02 27.59
N GLN A 523 -7.63 6.21 27.13
CA GLN A 523 -6.22 6.64 27.10
C GLN A 523 -5.74 7.13 28.47
N LEU A 524 -6.61 7.65 29.36
CA LEU A 524 -6.30 7.92 30.76
C LEU A 524 -5.91 6.63 31.49
N GLU A 525 -6.73 5.60 31.39
CA GLU A 525 -6.45 4.28 31.98
C GLU A 525 -5.11 3.72 31.50
N ARG A 526 -4.87 3.77 30.19
CA ARG A 526 -3.59 3.31 29.59
C ARG A 526 -2.38 4.14 30.01
N ALA A 527 -2.58 5.39 30.37
CA ALA A 527 -1.53 6.28 30.85
C ALA A 527 -1.32 6.19 32.38
N GLY A 528 -2.13 5.39 33.09
CA GLY A 528 -2.09 5.28 34.54
C GLY A 528 -2.62 6.53 35.25
N LEU A 529 -3.51 7.28 34.59
CA LEU A 529 -4.14 8.48 35.13
C LEU A 529 -5.59 8.17 35.54
N GLU A 530 -6.01 8.73 36.66
CA GLU A 530 -7.39 8.56 37.14
C GLU A 530 -8.36 9.52 36.41
N PRO A 531 -9.65 9.17 36.31
CA PRO A 531 -10.66 10.07 35.77
C PRO A 531 -10.73 11.38 36.56
N GLY A 532 -10.59 12.51 35.86
CA GLY A 532 -10.57 13.83 36.44
C GLY A 532 -9.18 14.41 36.74
N GLU A 533 -8.11 13.63 36.72
CA GLU A 533 -6.75 14.15 36.86
C GLU A 533 -6.31 14.98 35.65
N VAL A 534 -6.76 14.58 34.44
CA VAL A 534 -6.53 15.35 33.24
C VAL A 534 -7.81 15.50 32.45
N GLU A 535 -8.20 16.74 32.22
CA GLU A 535 -9.35 17.11 31.39
C GLU A 535 -8.85 17.79 30.12
N LEU A 536 -9.44 17.46 28.96
CA LEU A 536 -9.24 18.18 27.71
C LEU A 536 -10.46 19.07 27.45
N ALA A 537 -10.21 20.36 27.26
CA ALA A 537 -11.29 21.27 26.84
C ALA A 537 -11.75 20.92 25.42
N ASP A 538 -13.05 21.10 25.13
CA ASP A 538 -13.58 20.84 23.77
C ASP A 538 -12.87 21.67 22.69
N SER A 539 -12.43 22.90 23.01
CA SER A 539 -11.62 23.72 22.13
C SER A 539 -10.26 23.05 21.79
N ALA A 540 -9.64 22.42 22.78
CA ALA A 540 -8.39 21.69 22.58
C ALA A 540 -8.61 20.42 21.74
N LEU A 541 -9.69 19.67 21.98
CA LEU A 541 -10.07 18.51 21.18
C LEU A 541 -10.38 18.90 19.74
N ARG A 542 -11.12 19.98 19.51
CA ARG A 542 -11.40 20.52 18.18
C ARG A 542 -10.12 20.91 17.44
N LYS A 543 -9.23 21.61 18.12
CA LYS A 543 -7.94 21.99 17.55
C LYS A 543 -7.05 20.78 17.26
N LEU A 544 -7.08 19.73 18.10
CA LEU A 544 -6.40 18.47 17.82
C LEU A 544 -6.96 17.80 16.56
N ALA A 545 -8.27 17.75 16.41
CA ALA A 545 -8.93 17.15 15.27
C ALA A 545 -8.67 17.91 13.96
N GLY A 546 -8.72 19.25 13.97
CA GLY A 546 -8.61 20.08 12.78
C GLY A 546 -7.17 20.41 12.36
N GLU A 547 -6.32 20.80 13.33
CA GLU A 547 -4.99 21.33 13.02
C GLU A 547 -3.84 20.31 13.19
N TYR A 548 -4.00 19.30 14.05
CA TYR A 548 -2.96 18.30 14.31
C TYR A 548 -3.20 16.97 13.58
N THR A 549 -4.46 16.65 13.24
CA THR A 549 -4.81 15.42 12.56
C THR A 549 -5.73 15.71 11.37
N ARG A 550 -5.32 15.31 10.17
CA ARG A 550 -6.13 15.45 8.96
C ARG A 550 -6.46 14.06 8.43
N GLU A 551 -7.49 13.46 9.01
CA GLU A 551 -7.90 12.10 8.70
C GLU A 551 -9.43 11.99 8.69
N ALA A 552 -9.95 10.99 7.98
CA ALA A 552 -11.39 10.70 7.97
C ALA A 552 -11.85 10.10 9.30
N GLY A 553 -11.05 9.23 9.91
CA GLY A 553 -11.32 8.59 11.18
C GLY A 553 -10.71 9.34 12.38
N VAL A 554 -10.42 8.58 13.44
CA VAL A 554 -9.91 9.11 14.73
C VAL A 554 -8.60 8.44 15.17
N ARG A 555 -7.91 7.68 14.30
CA ARG A 555 -6.71 6.91 14.68
C ARG A 555 -5.52 7.80 15.08
N ASN A 556 -5.28 8.87 14.33
CA ASN A 556 -4.21 9.81 14.64
C ASN A 556 -4.62 10.74 15.78
N LEU A 557 -5.91 11.06 15.89
CA LEU A 557 -6.47 11.79 17.04
C LEU A 557 -6.25 11.00 18.33
N GLU A 558 -6.56 9.71 18.35
CA GLU A 558 -6.27 8.81 19.47
C GLU A 558 -4.77 8.81 19.84
N ARG A 559 -3.88 8.69 18.82
CA ARG A 559 -2.42 8.75 19.05
C ARG A 559 -1.98 10.11 19.62
N SER A 560 -2.60 11.19 19.19
CA SER A 560 -2.29 12.54 19.66
C SER A 560 -2.73 12.74 21.09
N VAL A 561 -3.94 12.27 21.45
CA VAL A 561 -4.44 12.23 22.83
C VAL A 561 -3.52 11.38 23.72
N ALA A 562 -3.18 10.17 23.29
CA ALA A 562 -2.28 9.30 24.01
C ALA A 562 -0.88 9.92 24.23
N ARG A 563 -0.33 10.61 23.21
CA ARG A 563 0.94 11.34 23.32
C ARG A 563 0.86 12.48 24.32
N LEU A 564 -0.25 13.22 24.30
CA LEU A 564 -0.52 14.33 25.19
C LEU A 564 -0.57 13.84 26.64
N LEU A 565 -1.37 12.82 26.93
CA LEU A 565 -1.52 12.27 28.28
C LEU A 565 -0.20 11.71 28.82
N ARG A 566 0.56 10.97 28.01
CA ARG A 566 1.91 10.52 28.41
C ARG A 566 2.84 11.68 28.74
N LYS A 567 2.74 12.80 28.02
CA LYS A 567 3.57 13.97 28.30
C LYS A 567 3.17 14.64 29.62
N VAL A 568 1.86 14.74 29.90
CA VAL A 568 1.34 15.28 31.15
C VAL A 568 1.74 14.39 32.33
N ALA A 569 1.54 13.07 32.22
CA ALA A 569 1.96 12.11 33.24
C ALA A 569 3.46 12.21 33.54
N ALA A 570 4.32 12.27 32.49
CA ALA A 570 5.77 12.42 32.67
C ALA A 570 6.13 13.75 33.38
N GLN A 571 5.47 14.85 33.02
CA GLN A 571 5.70 16.15 33.70
C GLN A 571 5.25 16.15 35.17
N HIS A 572 4.20 15.41 35.47
CA HIS A 572 3.74 15.23 36.83
C HIS A 572 4.78 14.48 37.68
N GLU A 573 5.26 13.32 37.17
CA GLU A 573 6.26 12.51 37.86
C GLU A 573 7.61 13.24 38.03
N LEU A 574 7.93 14.15 37.11
CA LEU A 574 9.13 15.02 37.23
C LEU A 574 8.90 16.23 38.15
N GLY A 575 7.72 16.41 38.72
CA GLY A 575 7.38 17.56 39.56
C GLY A 575 7.23 18.90 38.81
N GLU A 576 7.12 18.83 37.46
CA GLU A 576 6.99 20.01 36.59
C GLU A 576 5.53 20.47 36.47
N ARG A 577 4.56 19.60 36.84
CA ARG A 577 3.12 19.86 36.70
C ARG A 577 2.31 19.26 37.83
N GLU A 578 1.40 20.02 38.37
CA GLU A 578 0.44 19.56 39.37
C GLU A 578 -0.82 19.00 38.66
N LEU A 579 -1.46 17.99 39.27
CA LEU A 579 -2.76 17.47 38.92
C LEU A 579 -3.81 17.93 39.98
N PRO A 580 -5.10 18.12 39.61
CA PRO A 580 -5.67 17.95 38.28
C PRO A 580 -5.28 19.06 37.31
N PHE A 581 -5.12 18.69 36.02
CA PHE A 581 -4.72 19.63 34.97
C PHE A 581 -5.74 19.66 33.81
N LYS A 582 -6.20 20.87 33.48
CA LYS A 582 -7.10 21.11 32.34
C LYS A 582 -6.31 21.61 31.13
N VAL A 583 -6.23 20.80 30.11
CA VAL A 583 -5.56 21.13 28.85
C VAL A 583 -6.44 22.04 28.01
N THR A 584 -5.89 23.17 27.61
CA THR A 584 -6.52 24.13 26.70
C THR A 584 -5.80 24.09 25.33
N ASP A 585 -6.38 24.77 24.34
CA ASP A 585 -5.78 24.91 23.00
C ASP A 585 -4.42 25.63 23.02
N ALA A 586 -4.15 26.49 24.01
CA ALA A 586 -2.85 27.13 24.19
C ALA A 586 -1.75 26.17 24.65
N ASP A 587 -2.11 25.13 25.39
CA ASP A 587 -1.16 24.14 25.94
C ASP A 587 -0.66 23.15 24.89
N LEU A 588 -1.43 22.93 23.83
CA LEU A 588 -1.14 21.89 22.83
C LEU A 588 0.24 22.03 22.21
N ARG A 589 0.65 23.28 21.90
CA ARG A 589 1.97 23.51 21.29
C ARG A 589 3.13 23.11 22.21
N GLY A 590 2.98 23.30 23.51
CA GLY A 590 3.98 22.90 24.50
C GLY A 590 4.01 21.38 24.73
N LEU A 591 2.85 20.73 24.66
CA LEU A 591 2.71 19.31 24.97
C LEU A 591 3.05 18.41 23.77
N ILE A 592 2.55 18.73 22.58
CA ILE A 592 2.67 17.84 21.41
C ILE A 592 3.38 18.46 20.20
N GLY A 593 3.78 19.74 20.30
CA GLY A 593 4.51 20.45 19.25
C GLY A 593 3.63 21.36 18.41
N ARG A 594 4.15 21.79 17.25
CA ARG A 594 3.43 22.70 16.35
C ARG A 594 2.28 21.97 15.64
N PRO A 595 1.18 22.68 15.29
CA PRO A 595 0.17 22.14 14.40
C PRO A 595 0.77 21.79 13.04
N HIS A 596 0.22 20.75 12.41
CA HIS A 596 0.69 20.24 11.11
C HIS A 596 -0.11 20.83 9.95
N HIS A 597 -1.33 21.26 10.19
CA HIS A 597 -2.26 21.78 9.22
C HIS A 597 -2.77 23.12 9.67
N VAL A 598 -2.56 24.14 8.83
CA VAL A 598 -3.13 25.47 9.01
C VAL A 598 -4.16 25.65 7.91
N PRO A 599 -5.45 25.87 8.24
CA PRO A 599 -6.47 26.12 7.22
C PRO A 599 -6.10 27.32 6.35
N GLU A 600 -6.29 27.22 5.04
CA GLU A 600 -6.01 28.35 4.13
C GLU A 600 -6.96 29.53 4.37
N SER A 601 -8.14 29.27 4.92
CA SER A 601 -9.06 30.30 5.40
C SER A 601 -8.47 31.21 6.49
N ALA A 602 -7.49 30.71 7.24
CA ALA A 602 -6.78 31.48 8.28
C ALA A 602 -5.62 32.34 7.71
N GLN A 603 -5.31 32.22 6.42
CA GLN A 603 -4.26 33.00 5.76
C GLN A 603 -4.80 34.37 5.34
N ASP A 604 -3.88 35.33 5.19
CA ASP A 604 -4.19 36.64 4.59
C ASP A 604 -4.83 36.42 3.21
N PRO A 605 -5.94 37.11 2.87
CA PRO A 605 -6.56 36.99 1.55
C PRO A 605 -5.60 37.21 0.39
N ALA A 606 -4.56 38.05 0.57
CA ALA A 606 -3.52 38.29 -0.45
C ALA A 606 -2.55 37.10 -0.65
N GLU A 607 -2.42 36.22 0.36
CA GLU A 607 -1.54 35.04 0.34
C GLU A 607 -2.27 33.78 -0.11
N ARG A 608 -3.58 33.85 -0.31
CA ARG A 608 -4.38 32.70 -0.78
C ARG A 608 -4.02 32.35 -2.21
N ARG A 609 -3.98 31.08 -2.52
CA ARG A 609 -3.62 30.58 -3.86
C ARG A 609 -4.52 31.10 -4.96
N THR A 610 -5.80 31.29 -4.69
CA THR A 610 -6.78 31.82 -5.65
C THR A 610 -6.71 33.35 -5.84
N SER A 611 -5.74 34.04 -5.24
CA SER A 611 -5.51 35.49 -5.44
C SER A 611 -4.90 35.84 -6.81
N VAL A 612 -4.58 34.84 -7.62
CA VAL A 612 -4.06 35.01 -8.98
C VAL A 612 -4.95 34.27 -9.99
N PRO A 613 -5.10 34.82 -11.23
CA PRO A 613 -5.82 34.11 -12.28
C PRO A 613 -5.17 32.77 -12.61
N GLY A 614 -5.97 31.81 -13.00
CA GLY A 614 -5.49 30.48 -13.36
C GLY A 614 -5.49 29.46 -12.23
N VAL A 615 -5.96 29.84 -11.04
CA VAL A 615 -6.05 28.93 -9.90
C VAL A 615 -7.50 28.69 -9.52
N ALA A 616 -7.90 27.42 -9.39
CA ALA A 616 -9.25 27.04 -9.00
C ALA A 616 -9.22 25.97 -7.89
N THR A 617 -10.25 25.99 -7.05
CA THR A 617 -10.40 25.08 -5.93
C THR A 617 -11.36 23.93 -6.31
N GLY A 618 -10.86 22.73 -6.28
CA GLY A 618 -11.62 21.50 -6.48
C GLY A 618 -11.76 20.67 -5.22
N LEU A 619 -12.53 19.61 -5.31
CA LEU A 619 -12.76 18.65 -4.24
C LEU A 619 -12.41 17.24 -4.71
N ALA A 620 -11.65 16.53 -3.91
CA ALA A 620 -11.21 15.16 -4.16
C ALA A 620 -11.59 14.23 -3.03
N VAL A 621 -11.61 12.93 -3.29
CA VAL A 621 -11.66 11.88 -2.27
C VAL A 621 -10.33 11.14 -2.31
N THR A 622 -9.73 10.96 -1.14
CA THR A 622 -8.48 10.22 -0.95
C THR A 622 -8.72 9.05 -0.02
N GLY A 623 -7.75 8.16 0.14
CA GLY A 623 -7.82 7.11 1.16
C GLY A 623 -7.98 7.61 2.61
N ALA A 624 -7.75 8.90 2.86
CA ALA A 624 -7.97 9.56 4.14
C ALA A 624 -9.33 10.28 4.23
N GLY A 625 -10.16 10.22 3.21
CA GLY A 625 -11.46 10.91 3.10
C GLY A 625 -11.44 12.05 2.08
N GLY A 626 -12.43 12.94 2.18
CA GLY A 626 -12.51 14.12 1.32
C GLY A 626 -11.39 15.14 1.60
N ASP A 627 -10.90 15.77 0.54
CA ASP A 627 -9.87 16.81 0.61
C ASP A 627 -10.08 17.93 -0.41
N VAL A 628 -9.51 19.09 -0.13
CA VAL A 628 -9.49 20.24 -1.05
C VAL A 628 -8.31 20.09 -2.01
N LEU A 629 -8.56 20.27 -3.28
CA LEU A 629 -7.60 20.13 -4.35
C LEU A 629 -7.46 21.46 -5.11
N TYR A 630 -6.25 21.96 -5.23
CA TYR A 630 -5.98 23.13 -6.05
C TYR A 630 -5.52 22.71 -7.45
N VAL A 631 -5.96 23.46 -8.44
CA VAL A 631 -5.55 23.34 -9.83
C VAL A 631 -4.96 24.66 -10.28
N GLU A 632 -3.71 24.63 -10.69
CA GLU A 632 -2.98 25.80 -11.17
C GLU A 632 -2.75 25.65 -12.67
N ALA A 633 -3.16 26.63 -13.45
CA ALA A 633 -2.98 26.69 -14.89
C ALA A 633 -2.08 27.85 -15.30
N SER A 634 -1.19 27.62 -16.24
CA SER A 634 -0.33 28.66 -16.84
C SER A 634 -0.20 28.46 -18.34
N LEU A 635 0.10 29.56 -19.05
CA LEU A 635 0.45 29.55 -20.48
C LEU A 635 1.96 29.69 -20.63
N ALA A 636 2.56 28.91 -21.51
CA ALA A 636 3.96 29.05 -21.87
C ALA A 636 4.19 30.40 -22.57
N ASP A 637 5.41 30.94 -22.46
CA ASP A 637 5.81 32.13 -23.20
C ASP A 637 5.73 31.84 -24.70
N PRO A 638 5.11 32.73 -25.50
CA PRO A 638 5.04 32.58 -26.94
C PRO A 638 6.40 32.40 -27.63
N GLU A 639 7.44 33.04 -27.07
CA GLU A 639 8.80 33.00 -27.64
C GLU A 639 9.48 31.63 -27.45
N THR A 640 9.02 30.80 -26.52
CA THR A 640 9.61 29.47 -26.26
C THR A 640 9.22 28.42 -27.28
N GLY A 641 8.24 28.71 -28.15
CA GLY A 641 7.74 27.75 -29.15
C GLY A 641 7.12 26.47 -28.56
N ALA A 642 6.94 26.41 -27.23
CA ALA A 642 6.33 25.28 -26.57
C ALA A 642 4.86 25.16 -26.97
N SER A 643 4.49 24.03 -27.53
CA SER A 643 3.10 23.70 -27.91
C SER A 643 2.65 22.44 -27.18
N GLY A 644 1.34 22.32 -26.92
CA GLY A 644 0.75 21.14 -26.30
C GLY A 644 0.32 21.34 -24.86
N LEU A 645 -0.05 20.23 -24.21
CA LEU A 645 -0.53 20.17 -22.81
C LEU A 645 0.53 19.50 -21.95
N THR A 646 1.02 20.22 -20.96
CA THR A 646 1.91 19.68 -19.93
C THR A 646 1.11 19.47 -18.64
N LEU A 647 1.23 18.29 -18.05
CA LEU A 647 0.53 17.93 -16.82
C LEU A 647 1.53 17.51 -15.76
N THR A 648 1.41 18.07 -14.55
CA THR A 648 2.28 17.72 -13.41
C THR A 648 1.47 17.57 -12.14
N GLY A 649 1.96 16.75 -11.17
CA GLY A 649 1.30 16.51 -9.89
C GLY A 649 0.94 15.04 -9.64
N GLN A 650 1.63 14.09 -10.26
CA GLN A 650 1.40 12.63 -10.16
C GLN A 650 -0.04 12.23 -10.52
N LEU A 651 -0.46 12.62 -11.74
CA LEU A 651 -1.80 12.35 -12.24
C LEU A 651 -1.88 10.97 -12.89
N GLY A 652 -2.91 10.22 -12.54
CA GLY A 652 -3.30 8.99 -13.23
C GLY A 652 -3.89 9.27 -14.62
N ASP A 653 -4.16 8.20 -15.36
CA ASP A 653 -4.53 8.34 -16.78
C ASP A 653 -5.93 8.93 -16.97
N VAL A 654 -6.89 8.62 -16.09
CA VAL A 654 -8.24 9.20 -16.15
C VAL A 654 -8.20 10.72 -15.93
N MET A 655 -7.37 11.19 -14.99
CA MET A 655 -7.21 12.61 -14.74
C MET A 655 -6.50 13.33 -15.87
N LYS A 656 -5.52 12.70 -16.54
CA LYS A 656 -4.87 13.22 -17.74
C LYS A 656 -5.85 13.37 -18.91
N GLU A 657 -6.72 12.37 -19.12
CA GLU A 657 -7.78 12.42 -20.12
C GLU A 657 -8.78 13.54 -19.82
N SER A 658 -9.19 13.68 -18.55
CA SER A 658 -10.07 14.77 -18.12
C SER A 658 -9.47 16.16 -18.40
N ALA A 659 -8.16 16.33 -18.24
CA ALA A 659 -7.45 17.57 -18.58
C ALA A 659 -7.45 17.84 -20.09
N GLN A 660 -7.28 16.80 -20.92
CA GLN A 660 -7.36 16.90 -22.37
C GLN A 660 -8.78 17.29 -22.82
N ILE A 661 -9.80 16.72 -22.19
CA ILE A 661 -11.21 17.05 -22.46
C ILE A 661 -11.49 18.51 -22.10
N ALA A 662 -11.06 18.97 -20.92
CA ALA A 662 -11.23 20.36 -20.49
C ALA A 662 -10.60 21.36 -21.48
N LEU A 663 -9.38 21.10 -21.91
CA LEU A 663 -8.69 21.94 -22.90
C LEU A 663 -9.38 21.89 -24.28
N SER A 664 -9.82 20.70 -24.72
CA SER A 664 -10.52 20.54 -26.00
C SER A 664 -11.87 21.24 -26.01
N PHE A 665 -12.61 21.18 -24.90
CA PHE A 665 -13.85 21.93 -24.74
C PHE A 665 -13.63 23.44 -24.88
N LEU A 666 -12.66 24.00 -24.17
CA LEU A 666 -12.36 25.44 -24.25
C LEU A 666 -11.89 25.87 -25.64
N ARG A 667 -11.08 25.05 -26.31
CA ARG A 667 -10.66 25.33 -27.70
C ARG A 667 -11.84 25.39 -28.69
N SER A 668 -12.84 24.53 -28.45
CA SER A 668 -14.01 24.41 -29.34
C SER A 668 -15.10 25.43 -29.02
N HIS A 669 -15.36 25.71 -27.76
CA HIS A 669 -16.52 26.48 -27.29
C HIS A 669 -16.14 27.75 -26.53
N GLY A 670 -14.85 28.03 -26.32
CA GLY A 670 -14.42 29.18 -25.51
C GLY A 670 -14.81 30.53 -26.12
N ALA A 671 -14.92 30.63 -27.45
CA ALA A 671 -15.43 31.84 -28.10
C ALA A 671 -16.89 32.14 -27.75
N GLU A 672 -17.73 31.12 -27.57
CA GLU A 672 -19.13 31.22 -27.08
C GLU A 672 -19.19 31.67 -25.62
N LEU A 673 -18.11 31.42 -24.86
CA LEU A 673 -17.92 31.79 -23.45
C LEU A 673 -17.22 33.17 -23.32
N GLU A 674 -17.06 33.92 -24.43
CA GLU A 674 -16.36 35.21 -24.48
C GLU A 674 -14.90 35.13 -23.96
N LEU A 675 -14.25 33.95 -24.07
CA LEU A 675 -12.86 33.76 -23.68
C LEU A 675 -11.88 34.02 -24.85
N PRO A 676 -10.70 34.63 -24.63
CA PRO A 676 -9.69 34.84 -25.66
C PRO A 676 -8.93 33.55 -25.97
N VAL A 677 -9.59 32.61 -26.65
CA VAL A 677 -9.05 31.28 -26.95
C VAL A 677 -7.96 31.26 -28.02
N ALA A 678 -7.67 32.38 -28.65
CA ALA A 678 -6.59 32.48 -29.62
C ALA A 678 -5.22 32.09 -29.02
N ASP A 679 -4.98 32.46 -27.76
CA ASP A 679 -3.76 32.11 -27.03
C ASP A 679 -3.56 30.60 -26.87
N LEU A 680 -4.62 29.82 -26.86
CA LEU A 680 -4.54 28.35 -26.73
C LEU A 680 -4.07 27.63 -28.01
N LYS A 681 -3.98 28.35 -29.15
CA LYS A 681 -3.54 27.76 -30.43
C LYS A 681 -2.02 27.67 -30.52
N ASP A 682 -1.36 28.73 -30.08
CA ASP A 682 0.06 28.97 -30.34
C ASP A 682 0.95 28.87 -29.08
N ARG A 683 0.33 28.67 -27.91
CA ARG A 683 1.01 28.57 -26.61
C ARG A 683 0.76 27.22 -25.94
N GLY A 684 1.80 26.66 -25.34
CA GLY A 684 1.67 25.49 -24.50
C GLY A 684 0.88 25.81 -23.23
N VAL A 685 0.05 24.87 -22.82
CA VAL A 685 -0.74 24.93 -21.58
C VAL A 685 -0.09 24.02 -20.55
N HIS A 686 0.18 24.54 -19.36
CA HIS A 686 0.65 23.73 -18.24
C HIS A 686 -0.41 23.75 -17.13
N ILE A 687 -0.87 22.56 -16.73
CA ILE A 687 -1.75 22.38 -15.58
C ILE A 687 -0.97 21.63 -14.50
N HIS A 688 -0.92 22.21 -13.32
CA HIS A 688 -0.25 21.67 -12.16
C HIS A 688 -1.23 21.41 -11.01
N PHE A 689 -1.05 20.25 -10.37
CA PHE A 689 -1.76 19.92 -9.14
C PHE A 689 -0.77 19.89 -7.97
N PRO A 690 -0.75 20.90 -7.11
CA PRO A 690 0.08 20.94 -5.91
C PRO A 690 -0.12 19.69 -5.04
N ALA A 691 0.81 19.43 -4.11
CA ALA A 691 0.89 18.20 -3.32
C ALA A 691 1.30 16.96 -4.16
N GLY A 692 2.42 17.07 -4.87
CA GLY A 692 2.95 16.03 -5.76
C GLY A 692 3.40 14.73 -5.07
N ALA A 693 3.35 14.64 -3.74
CA ALA A 693 3.66 13.41 -3.01
C ALA A 693 2.50 12.38 -3.00
N VAL A 694 1.29 12.79 -3.41
CA VAL A 694 0.09 11.95 -3.41
C VAL A 694 -0.37 11.70 -4.84
N PRO A 695 -0.40 10.46 -5.33
CA PRO A 695 -1.01 10.12 -6.61
C PRO A 695 -2.48 10.52 -6.65
N LYS A 696 -2.92 11.07 -7.79
CA LYS A 696 -4.28 11.54 -8.00
C LYS A 696 -4.82 10.96 -9.30
N ASP A 697 -6.03 10.41 -9.24
CA ASP A 697 -6.72 9.93 -10.42
C ASP A 697 -8.23 10.17 -10.31
N GLY A 698 -8.92 10.17 -11.44
CA GLY A 698 -10.35 10.31 -11.53
C GLY A 698 -10.84 11.50 -12.36
N PRO A 699 -12.07 11.45 -12.87
CA PRO A 699 -12.59 12.47 -13.80
C PRO A 699 -13.14 13.72 -13.09
N SER A 700 -13.32 13.68 -11.76
CA SER A 700 -14.08 14.67 -10.99
C SER A 700 -13.44 16.08 -10.90
N ALA A 701 -12.20 16.26 -11.36
CA ALA A 701 -11.52 17.54 -11.44
C ALA A 701 -11.76 18.27 -12.78
N GLY A 702 -12.55 17.73 -13.69
CA GLY A 702 -12.80 18.31 -15.01
C GLY A 702 -13.33 19.74 -14.96
N VAL A 703 -14.35 20.00 -14.16
CA VAL A 703 -14.89 21.36 -13.98
C VAL A 703 -13.86 22.32 -13.37
N THR A 704 -13.04 21.85 -12.44
CA THR A 704 -11.99 22.64 -11.78
C THR A 704 -10.91 23.05 -12.77
N MET A 705 -10.43 22.11 -13.60
CA MET A 705 -9.45 22.38 -14.65
C MET A 705 -10.00 23.36 -15.70
N THR A 706 -11.25 23.17 -16.11
CA THR A 706 -11.91 24.07 -17.05
C THR A 706 -12.04 25.49 -16.47
N THR A 707 -12.39 25.58 -15.19
CA THR A 707 -12.51 26.89 -14.50
C THR A 707 -11.16 27.57 -14.31
N ALA A 708 -10.11 26.84 -13.95
CA ALA A 708 -8.76 27.37 -13.85
C ALA A 708 -8.27 27.94 -15.20
N LEU A 709 -8.48 27.22 -16.28
CA LEU A 709 -8.14 27.66 -17.63
C LEU A 709 -8.99 28.87 -18.06
N ALA A 710 -10.30 28.87 -17.77
CA ALA A 710 -11.17 30.01 -18.08
C ALA A 710 -10.78 31.27 -17.28
N SER A 711 -10.41 31.10 -16.01
CA SER A 711 -9.86 32.17 -15.15
C SER A 711 -8.59 32.75 -15.75
N LEU A 712 -7.64 31.88 -16.14
CA LEU A 712 -6.37 32.25 -16.75
C LEU A 712 -6.59 33.08 -18.04
N LEU A 713 -7.45 32.60 -18.93
CA LEU A 713 -7.74 33.21 -20.21
C LEU A 713 -8.46 34.56 -20.05
N SER A 714 -9.44 34.64 -19.15
CA SER A 714 -10.22 35.85 -18.93
C SER A 714 -9.54 36.87 -18.02
N GLY A 715 -8.47 36.50 -17.33
CA GLY A 715 -7.84 37.34 -16.29
C GLY A 715 -8.71 37.52 -15.03
N ARG A 716 -9.86 36.83 -14.93
CA ARG A 716 -10.78 36.90 -13.78
C ARG A 716 -10.33 35.96 -12.70
N LEU A 717 -10.36 36.37 -11.46
CA LEU A 717 -10.06 35.52 -10.32
C LEU A 717 -11.19 34.49 -10.08
N VAL A 718 -10.85 33.30 -9.65
CA VAL A 718 -11.82 32.39 -9.05
C VAL A 718 -12.13 32.86 -7.63
N ARG A 719 -13.39 32.84 -7.24
CA ARG A 719 -13.80 33.22 -5.89
C ARG A 719 -13.13 32.28 -4.86
N THR A 720 -12.62 32.87 -3.79
CA THR A 720 -11.90 32.13 -2.74
C THR A 720 -12.79 31.26 -1.87
N ASP A 721 -14.08 31.54 -1.84
CA ASP A 721 -15.11 30.86 -1.08
C ASP A 721 -15.82 29.75 -1.88
N VAL A 722 -15.41 29.51 -3.15
CA VAL A 722 -16.01 28.52 -4.03
C VAL A 722 -15.10 27.33 -4.22
N ALA A 723 -15.65 26.13 -4.05
CA ALA A 723 -15.05 24.89 -4.54
C ALA A 723 -16.01 24.17 -5.49
N MET A 724 -15.46 23.31 -6.32
CA MET A 724 -16.23 22.62 -7.33
C MET A 724 -15.78 21.18 -7.55
N THR A 725 -16.69 20.35 -8.00
CA THR A 725 -16.40 18.99 -8.43
C THR A 725 -17.34 18.59 -9.54
N GLY A 726 -16.85 17.82 -10.49
CA GLY A 726 -17.64 17.34 -11.63
C GLY A 726 -16.76 16.94 -12.80
N GLU A 727 -17.22 15.94 -13.54
CA GLU A 727 -16.62 15.57 -14.81
C GLU A 727 -17.18 16.48 -15.92
N VAL A 728 -16.37 16.82 -16.92
CA VAL A 728 -16.76 17.66 -18.06
C VAL A 728 -16.72 16.83 -19.33
N SER A 729 -17.80 16.90 -20.12
CA SER A 729 -17.82 16.33 -21.48
C SER A 729 -17.30 17.32 -22.53
N LEU A 730 -16.97 16.83 -23.73
CA LEU A 730 -16.57 17.66 -24.87
C LEU A 730 -17.62 18.71 -25.29
N THR A 731 -18.88 18.54 -24.86
CA THR A 731 -19.99 19.47 -25.13
C THR A 731 -20.29 20.42 -23.97
N GLY A 732 -19.45 20.42 -22.92
CA GLY A 732 -19.61 21.29 -21.73
C GLY A 732 -20.64 20.78 -20.71
N ARG A 733 -21.16 19.58 -20.87
CA ARG A 733 -22.04 18.97 -19.86
C ARG A 733 -21.25 18.59 -18.62
N VAL A 734 -21.84 18.88 -17.46
CA VAL A 734 -21.31 18.45 -16.17
C VAL A 734 -21.93 17.09 -15.82
N LEU A 735 -21.06 16.09 -15.70
CA LEU A 735 -21.43 14.68 -15.46
C LEU A 735 -21.29 14.30 -13.99
N PRO A 736 -22.07 13.31 -13.52
CA PRO A 736 -22.08 12.88 -12.13
C PRO A 736 -20.73 12.27 -11.70
N ILE A 737 -20.45 12.37 -10.41
CA ILE A 737 -19.22 11.89 -9.78
C ILE A 737 -19.55 11.15 -8.47
N GLY A 738 -18.57 10.42 -7.94
CA GLY A 738 -18.71 9.77 -6.64
C GLY A 738 -18.19 10.61 -5.46
N GLY A 739 -18.63 10.22 -4.26
CA GLY A 739 -18.10 10.75 -3.00
C GLY A 739 -18.54 12.19 -2.68
N VAL A 740 -19.75 12.57 -3.01
CA VAL A 740 -20.28 13.93 -2.77
C VAL A 740 -20.25 14.26 -1.29
N LYS A 741 -20.74 13.38 -0.42
CA LYS A 741 -20.74 13.57 1.03
C LYS A 741 -19.34 13.91 1.57
N GLN A 742 -18.33 13.09 1.22
CA GLN A 742 -16.95 13.31 1.66
C GLN A 742 -16.38 14.63 1.15
N LYS A 743 -16.72 15.02 -0.08
CA LYS A 743 -16.29 16.27 -0.70
C LYS A 743 -16.92 17.49 -0.01
N LEU A 744 -18.19 17.44 0.32
CA LEU A 744 -18.87 18.51 1.04
C LEU A 744 -18.34 18.66 2.48
N LEU A 745 -18.09 17.56 3.16
CA LEU A 745 -17.41 17.56 4.45
C LEU A 745 -16.01 18.21 4.37
N ALA A 746 -15.27 17.97 3.30
CA ALA A 746 -13.97 18.60 3.08
C ALA A 746 -14.08 20.10 2.79
N ALA A 747 -15.05 20.51 2.00
CA ALA A 747 -15.31 21.92 1.72
C ALA A 747 -15.66 22.69 2.98
N HIS A 748 -16.58 22.15 3.80
CA HIS A 748 -16.97 22.75 5.08
C HIS A 748 -15.76 22.89 6.02
N ARG A 749 -14.94 21.84 6.20
CA ARG A 749 -13.71 21.89 6.99
C ARG A 749 -12.71 22.93 6.52
N ALA A 750 -12.64 23.16 5.21
CA ALA A 750 -11.75 24.16 4.61
C ALA A 750 -12.28 25.59 4.72
N GLY A 751 -13.46 25.77 5.32
CA GLY A 751 -14.10 27.09 5.42
C GLY A 751 -14.66 27.62 4.10
N ILE A 752 -14.91 26.73 3.13
CA ILE A 752 -15.57 27.05 1.86
C ILE A 752 -17.07 27.15 2.14
N THR A 753 -17.69 28.15 1.57
CA THR A 753 -19.13 28.41 1.78
C THR A 753 -19.97 28.11 0.55
N THR A 754 -19.38 28.06 -0.63
CA THR A 754 -20.12 27.81 -1.87
C THR A 754 -19.55 26.57 -2.55
N VAL A 755 -20.38 25.60 -2.88
CA VAL A 755 -19.93 24.37 -3.55
C VAL A 755 -20.75 24.08 -4.79
N VAL A 756 -20.04 23.85 -5.91
CA VAL A 756 -20.67 23.50 -7.19
C VAL A 756 -20.56 22.01 -7.41
N ILE A 757 -21.70 21.32 -7.60
CA ILE A 757 -21.79 19.88 -7.84
C ILE A 757 -22.56 19.59 -9.15
N PRO A 758 -22.41 18.39 -9.74
CA PRO A 758 -23.24 18.00 -10.85
C PRO A 758 -24.73 17.86 -10.45
N LYS A 759 -25.65 18.31 -11.29
CA LYS A 759 -27.10 18.24 -11.00
C LYS A 759 -27.57 16.82 -10.73
N ARG A 760 -26.98 15.83 -11.37
CA ARG A 760 -27.35 14.42 -11.13
C ARG A 760 -26.92 13.88 -9.77
N ASN A 761 -26.06 14.60 -9.06
CA ASN A 761 -25.69 14.29 -7.68
C ASN A 761 -26.53 15.04 -6.64
N GLU A 762 -27.60 15.72 -7.05
CA GLU A 762 -28.51 16.42 -6.12
C GLU A 762 -29.15 15.44 -5.11
N ALA A 763 -29.46 14.22 -5.53
CA ALA A 763 -29.99 13.20 -4.63
C ALA A 763 -28.95 12.71 -3.57
N ASP A 764 -27.66 12.84 -3.86
CA ASP A 764 -26.61 12.47 -2.89
C ASP A 764 -26.54 13.44 -1.70
N LEU A 765 -27.22 14.58 -1.78
CA LEU A 765 -27.33 15.54 -0.68
C LEU A 765 -28.16 14.99 0.49
N ASP A 766 -29.07 14.05 0.23
CA ASP A 766 -29.89 13.40 1.25
C ASP A 766 -29.00 12.63 2.26
N ASP A 767 -27.82 12.20 1.83
CA ASP A 767 -26.85 11.49 2.67
C ASP A 767 -25.94 12.42 3.48
N VAL A 768 -26.02 13.75 3.26
CA VAL A 768 -25.15 14.74 3.91
C VAL A 768 -25.82 15.26 5.19
N PRO A 769 -25.11 15.31 6.33
CA PRO A 769 -25.68 15.86 7.57
C PRO A 769 -26.23 17.26 7.38
N ALA A 770 -27.43 17.54 7.95
CA ALA A 770 -28.12 18.82 7.80
C ALA A 770 -27.25 20.00 8.25
N GLU A 771 -26.50 19.84 9.33
CA GLU A 771 -25.58 20.85 9.88
C GLU A 771 -24.53 21.31 8.86
N ILE A 772 -24.07 20.39 8.01
CA ILE A 772 -23.09 20.70 6.94
C ILE A 772 -23.77 21.46 5.80
N LEU A 773 -25.00 21.06 5.45
CA LEU A 773 -25.76 21.72 4.39
C LEU A 773 -26.21 23.12 4.81
N GLU A 774 -26.50 23.36 6.07
CA GLU A 774 -26.80 24.71 6.59
C GLU A 774 -25.62 25.66 6.47
N GLY A 775 -24.39 25.14 6.51
CA GLY A 775 -23.16 25.92 6.37
C GLY A 775 -22.67 26.09 4.93
N LEU A 776 -23.30 25.45 3.94
CA LEU A 776 -22.87 25.42 2.55
C LEU A 776 -23.98 25.86 1.60
N ASP A 777 -23.66 26.81 0.70
CA ASP A 777 -24.50 27.12 -0.45
C ASP A 777 -24.16 26.17 -1.61
N VAL A 778 -24.95 25.12 -1.78
CA VAL A 778 -24.70 24.06 -2.76
C VAL A 778 -25.43 24.34 -4.05
N HIS A 779 -24.70 24.40 -5.16
CA HIS A 779 -25.21 24.69 -6.48
C HIS A 779 -25.15 23.45 -7.40
N PRO A 780 -26.27 22.73 -7.61
CA PRO A 780 -26.35 21.66 -8.60
C PRO A 780 -26.40 22.25 -10.03
N VAL A 781 -25.41 21.92 -10.86
CA VAL A 781 -25.27 22.44 -12.23
C VAL A 781 -25.22 21.33 -13.27
N SER A 782 -25.62 21.64 -14.50
CA SER A 782 -25.63 20.68 -15.62
C SER A 782 -24.71 21.10 -16.77
N ASP A 783 -24.18 22.32 -16.73
CA ASP A 783 -23.38 22.90 -17.81
C ASP A 783 -22.23 23.73 -17.23
N VAL A 784 -21.08 23.70 -17.89
CA VAL A 784 -19.88 24.47 -17.49
C VAL A 784 -20.15 25.97 -17.42
N ARG A 785 -21.04 26.51 -18.25
CA ARG A 785 -21.40 27.94 -18.21
C ARG A 785 -21.90 28.36 -16.84
N GLN A 786 -22.77 27.55 -16.22
CA GLN A 786 -23.25 27.78 -14.87
C GLN A 786 -22.14 27.74 -13.82
N VAL A 787 -21.16 26.83 -14.01
CA VAL A 787 -19.98 26.78 -13.14
C VAL A 787 -19.20 28.07 -13.21
N LEU A 788 -18.90 28.56 -14.42
CA LEU A 788 -18.10 29.77 -14.61
C LEU A 788 -18.82 31.04 -14.10
N GLU A 789 -20.15 31.10 -14.22
CA GLU A 789 -20.94 32.20 -13.66
C GLU A 789 -20.86 32.28 -12.13
N ILE A 790 -20.89 31.12 -11.46
CA ILE A 790 -20.80 31.04 -10.00
C ILE A 790 -19.36 31.25 -9.51
N ALA A 791 -18.39 30.64 -10.18
CA ALA A 791 -17.02 30.54 -9.69
C ALA A 791 -16.15 31.75 -10.01
N LEU A 792 -16.37 32.40 -11.16
CA LEU A 792 -15.51 33.54 -11.55
C LEU A 792 -16.02 34.86 -10.95
N SER A 793 -15.11 35.63 -10.37
CA SER A 793 -15.39 36.98 -9.90
C SER A 793 -15.94 37.86 -11.06
N PRO A 794 -16.82 38.85 -10.78
CA PRO A 794 -17.25 39.80 -11.79
C PRO A 794 -16.04 40.37 -12.52
N ALA A 795 -16.19 40.65 -13.82
CA ALA A 795 -15.11 41.32 -14.59
C ALA A 795 -14.77 42.65 -13.91
N SER A 796 -13.59 42.75 -13.28
CA SER A 796 -13.11 44.01 -12.77
C SER A 796 -12.93 44.92 -13.98
N VAL A 797 -13.51 46.10 -13.95
CA VAL A 797 -13.21 47.17 -14.91
C VAL A 797 -11.68 47.35 -14.88
N ALA A 798 -11.04 47.05 -16.00
CA ALA A 798 -9.59 46.97 -16.11
C ALA A 798 -8.96 48.23 -15.47
N VAL A 799 -8.22 48.08 -14.42
CA VAL A 799 -7.21 49.05 -14.02
C VAL A 799 -6.10 48.90 -15.06
N PRO A 800 -5.78 49.98 -15.85
CA PRO A 800 -4.71 49.85 -16.82
C PRO A 800 -3.43 49.49 -16.06
N ALA A 801 -2.75 48.44 -16.51
CA ALA A 801 -1.43 48.11 -16.03
C ALA A 801 -0.54 49.33 -16.10
N ALA A 802 -0.06 49.80 -14.95
CA ALA A 802 0.98 50.84 -14.91
C ALA A 802 2.19 50.26 -15.63
N ALA A 803 2.67 50.99 -16.66
CA ALA A 803 3.74 50.71 -17.60
C ALA A 803 5.08 50.45 -16.91
#